data_9c0c379b3a5a53428a8e57706853f62d
#
_entry.id   9c0c379b3a5a53428a8e57706853f62d
#
_cell.length_a   1.000
_cell.length_b   1.000
_cell.length_c   1.000
_cell.angle_alpha   90.00
_cell.angle_beta   90.00
_cell.angle_gamma   90.00
#
_symmetry.space_group_name_H-M   'P 1'
#
loop_
_entity.id
_entity.type
_entity.pdbx_description
1 polymer ?
#
loop_
_entity_poly.entity_id
_entity_poly.type
_entity_poly.pdbx_seq_one_letter_code
_entity_poly.pdbx_strand_id
1 'polypeptide(L)'
;MTFKQRFCCPPVVLTVSAMSLLFAVTCNLQAAQSPSISLVTDTQMGPAARHGVSKVRLALRAKGIKIEQTTSLETARGDLLLVLGLSREAGAAATLHSSLDIPRPVEAESLLIRHVKWSDKKMLLVSGADDRGLMYALLDVADRIGWAEDPKNPLSEVHNIEEKPAVSERALSIYTMHQGNFESYFYDETYWERYLDMLAKNRFNTFALLFGYENWGYFSPPYPYFFDIEKFPNVKVIGITEDKQRKNLEALNRIIDMTHDRGMDFTLGIWDHIYRGGVQGPKDRAGKPTEGIVWGVTADNLTAYTRLALTKFLKLVPDMNAIQFRMHGESGLKRNEMGGFWENIYNVMNEHAPNVRFDARAKNFPDSLIDKAVAMNVNMRICTKYWMEQMGLPFHPTHIHPDNQHDRRHGYADLLSYPQRYKMHWRLWTGGTTRVLLWGDPEYVRRFAESTHLYDGEGFEVTEPMATKMQDHPHEMEPFELLKPEYQYFDWEFERYWHFFQVFGRVGYNPKTPDEVWMREFQKRFGKQAGPYIQQALHRVSKILPRIVAYTYPYNMFPTTRGWVGKQRMKDLPEYAKALPSDTQQFLSIDDAAKNRMEGIDSAQFSPEQSSRWFDRVSKDVLSLVEQAEQQIGGYRNKEFDSTIVDMKILAYLALYHSQRAKAGLSYALFKHSGDVNALDDAIDLESKAITAWGKLVESAGDIYHENLMMGRASADLTGHWRDELSKLNAGLDKLREQRKSFKPAIIDGKITIAHVPIRKAQPGKELTIRATVSAKDSVDNVRLGYRSKQSDYAWVDMKQTEPFVYRATLKAKDVITGLNYLIETSNGGERERTDPVAVAVTVDNEAPQVMHEHVTRAKPGVPLTITAQVSDAAGVKWVRLRYRSVTQFEDYKTLDMAKTNADGEYKAVVSGQDIDAKWDFMYLIEVMDNNGNGAIYPDMETETPYIVVKLDR
;
A
#
# COMPACT_ATOMS: atom_id res chain seq x y z
N MET A 1 -36.24 -44.29 -27.16
CA MET A 1 -37.50 -44.91 -26.78
C MET A 1 -38.31 -43.87 -26.00
N THR A 2 -39.11 -43.13 -26.68
CA THR A 2 -40.52 -42.75 -26.62
C THR A 2 -41.28 -43.18 -25.37
N PHE A 3 -41.87 -42.22 -24.66
CA PHE A 3 -43.31 -42.20 -24.44
C PHE A 3 -43.79 -40.82 -23.95
N LYS A 4 -44.70 -40.25 -24.78
CA LYS A 4 -45.59 -39.12 -24.44
C LYS A 4 -46.79 -39.65 -23.65
N GLN A 5 -47.35 -38.85 -22.71
CA GLN A 5 -48.80 -38.78 -22.56
C GLN A 5 -49.26 -37.42 -22.02
N ARG A 6 -50.16 -36.83 -22.80
CA ARG A 6 -50.99 -35.68 -22.49
C ARG A 6 -52.22 -36.13 -21.66
N PHE A 7 -52.75 -35.22 -20.83
CA PHE A 7 -54.17 -35.20 -20.54
C PHE A 7 -54.68 -33.76 -20.50
N CYS A 8 -55.86 -33.61 -21.19
CA CYS A 8 -56.60 -32.40 -21.41
C CYS A 8 -57.76 -32.21 -20.40
N CYS A 9 -58.02 -30.98 -20.06
CA CYS A 9 -59.29 -30.21 -19.85
C CYS A 9 -60.57 -30.93 -19.32
N PRO A 10 -61.63 -30.21 -18.74
CA PRO A 10 -62.24 -29.02 -19.32
C PRO A 10 -62.74 -27.96 -18.32
N PRO A 11 -63.44 -26.87 -18.83
CA PRO A 11 -63.77 -25.66 -18.05
C PRO A 11 -65.18 -25.70 -17.47
N VAL A 12 -65.42 -24.97 -16.40
CA VAL A 12 -66.76 -24.63 -15.90
C VAL A 12 -66.98 -23.16 -16.04
N VAL A 13 -67.97 -22.83 -16.85
CA VAL A 13 -68.57 -21.51 -17.01
C VAL A 13 -69.64 -21.31 -15.92
N LEU A 14 -69.59 -20.23 -15.22
CA LEU A 14 -70.76 -19.74 -14.45
C LEU A 14 -70.86 -18.23 -14.65
N THR A 15 -71.87 -17.87 -15.41
CA THR A 15 -72.42 -16.54 -15.60
C THR A 15 -73.24 -16.13 -14.39
N VAL A 16 -72.93 -14.96 -13.82
CA VAL A 16 -73.95 -14.21 -13.05
C VAL A 16 -73.88 -12.73 -13.46
N SER A 17 -74.94 -12.26 -14.08
CA SER A 17 -75.12 -10.83 -14.34
C SER A 17 -75.58 -10.12 -13.07
N ALA A 18 -74.99 -8.94 -12.78
CA ALA A 18 -75.65 -7.93 -12.01
C ALA A 18 -75.14 -6.56 -12.39
N MET A 19 -76.02 -5.79 -12.87
CA MET A 19 -75.97 -4.35 -13.18
C MET A 19 -75.77 -3.51 -11.89
N SER A 20 -74.78 -2.55 -11.93
CA SER A 20 -74.95 -1.36 -11.08
C SER A 20 -74.02 -0.24 -11.47
N LEU A 21 -74.53 0.85 -11.85
CA LEU A 21 -74.16 2.28 -11.81
C LEU A 21 -72.68 2.66 -12.01
N LEU A 22 -72.42 3.30 -13.16
CA LEU A 22 -71.36 4.25 -13.40
C LEU A 22 -71.35 5.39 -12.37
N PHE A 23 -70.35 5.52 -11.58
CA PHE A 23 -69.78 6.79 -11.15
C PHE A 23 -68.41 6.89 -11.76
N ALA A 24 -68.28 7.57 -12.89
CA ALA A 24 -66.99 7.94 -13.45
C ALA A 24 -66.47 9.14 -12.62
N VAL A 25 -65.70 8.80 -11.58
CA VAL A 25 -64.68 9.70 -11.03
C VAL A 25 -63.48 9.58 -11.92
N THR A 26 -63.34 10.41 -12.93
CA THR A 26 -62.10 10.67 -13.63
C THR A 26 -61.11 11.32 -12.66
N CYS A 27 -60.42 10.49 -11.87
CA CYS A 27 -59.12 10.89 -11.33
C CYS A 27 -58.15 11.04 -12.53
N ASN A 28 -58.06 12.26 -13.02
CA ASN A 28 -56.89 12.66 -13.79
C ASN A 28 -55.67 12.52 -12.89
N LEU A 29 -55.17 11.31 -12.76
CA LEU A 29 -53.77 11.07 -12.48
C LEU A 29 -53.01 11.53 -13.72
N GLN A 30 -52.82 12.86 -13.86
CA GLN A 30 -51.70 13.36 -14.63
C GLN A 30 -50.47 12.71 -14.02
N ALA A 31 -49.99 11.63 -14.64
CA ALA A 31 -48.67 11.15 -14.38
C ALA A 31 -47.73 12.35 -14.61
N ALA A 32 -47.26 12.95 -13.51
CA ALA A 32 -46.35 14.09 -13.60
C ALA A 32 -45.21 13.66 -14.51
N GLN A 33 -45.12 14.24 -15.70
CA GLN A 33 -44.08 13.98 -16.68
C GLN A 33 -42.74 14.25 -15.99
N SER A 34 -41.75 13.38 -16.24
CA SER A 34 -40.38 13.65 -15.84
C SER A 34 -39.95 15.00 -16.40
N PRO A 35 -39.21 15.83 -15.64
CA PRO A 35 -38.82 17.18 -16.09
C PRO A 35 -38.01 17.08 -17.38
N SER A 36 -38.23 18.06 -18.27
CA SER A 36 -37.34 18.27 -19.42
C SER A 36 -36.08 19.03 -18.95
N ILE A 37 -34.91 18.64 -19.46
CA ILE A 37 -33.63 19.27 -19.10
C ILE A 37 -32.97 19.88 -20.32
N SER A 38 -32.62 21.18 -20.25
CA SER A 38 -31.72 21.79 -21.25
C SER A 38 -30.28 21.76 -20.75
N LEU A 39 -29.41 21.12 -21.53
CA LEU A 39 -27.96 21.23 -21.35
C LEU A 39 -27.48 22.46 -22.11
N VAL A 40 -27.03 23.48 -21.37
CA VAL A 40 -26.46 24.70 -21.95
C VAL A 40 -24.93 24.52 -21.91
N THR A 41 -24.30 24.32 -23.09
CA THR A 41 -22.89 24.01 -23.19
C THR A 41 -22.16 25.14 -23.91
N ASP A 42 -20.89 25.37 -23.55
CA ASP A 42 -20.02 26.27 -24.32
C ASP A 42 -19.83 25.74 -25.76
N THR A 43 -19.61 26.66 -26.70
CA THR A 43 -19.45 26.32 -28.12
C THR A 43 -18.14 25.58 -28.42
N GLN A 44 -17.12 25.87 -27.65
CA GLN A 44 -15.80 25.21 -27.73
C GLN A 44 -15.52 24.49 -26.42
N MET A 45 -15.44 23.19 -26.48
CA MET A 45 -15.05 22.31 -25.38
C MET A 45 -13.97 21.37 -25.86
N GLY A 46 -12.96 21.15 -25.03
CA GLY A 46 -11.94 20.14 -25.27
C GLY A 46 -12.48 18.70 -25.20
N PRO A 47 -11.67 17.71 -25.56
CA PRO A 47 -12.07 16.29 -25.55
C PRO A 47 -12.55 15.81 -24.19
N ALA A 48 -11.85 16.18 -23.11
CA ALA A 48 -12.18 15.76 -21.76
C ALA A 48 -13.57 16.28 -21.32
N ALA A 49 -13.87 17.57 -21.53
CA ALA A 49 -15.19 18.12 -21.21
C ALA A 49 -16.29 17.46 -22.05
N ARG A 50 -16.05 17.23 -23.37
CA ARG A 50 -17.00 16.48 -24.22
C ARG A 50 -17.29 15.08 -23.68
N HIS A 51 -16.22 14.37 -23.21
CA HIS A 51 -16.37 13.08 -22.57
C HIS A 51 -17.31 13.18 -21.34
N GLY A 52 -17.06 14.15 -20.44
CA GLY A 52 -17.91 14.41 -19.26
C GLY A 52 -19.36 14.69 -19.63
N VAL A 53 -19.62 15.58 -20.63
CA VAL A 53 -20.98 15.87 -21.13
C VAL A 53 -21.66 14.60 -21.65
N SER A 54 -20.92 13.73 -22.35
CA SER A 54 -21.48 12.47 -22.85
C SER A 54 -21.98 11.56 -21.72
N LYS A 55 -21.25 11.49 -20.59
CA LYS A 55 -21.61 10.69 -19.42
C LYS A 55 -22.84 11.27 -18.69
N VAL A 56 -22.94 12.59 -18.56
CA VAL A 56 -24.16 13.25 -18.03
C VAL A 56 -25.38 12.92 -18.89
N ARG A 57 -25.24 13.01 -20.22
CA ARG A 57 -26.33 12.65 -21.16
C ARG A 57 -26.75 11.20 -21.01
N LEU A 58 -25.80 10.28 -20.89
CA LEU A 58 -26.08 8.86 -20.68
C LEU A 58 -26.83 8.63 -19.35
N ALA A 59 -26.38 9.24 -18.26
CA ALA A 59 -27.02 9.14 -16.96
C ALA A 59 -28.48 9.67 -16.98
N LEU A 60 -28.73 10.82 -17.59
CA LEU A 60 -30.08 11.38 -17.73
C LEU A 60 -30.98 10.50 -18.60
N ARG A 61 -30.45 10.00 -19.74
CA ARG A 61 -31.22 9.08 -20.62
C ARG A 61 -31.56 7.77 -19.91
N ALA A 62 -30.66 7.23 -19.10
CA ALA A 62 -30.93 6.02 -18.29
C ALA A 62 -32.11 6.22 -17.29
N LYS A 63 -32.37 7.48 -16.87
CA LYS A 63 -33.52 7.86 -16.06
C LYS A 63 -34.78 8.22 -16.89
N GLY A 64 -34.73 8.09 -18.22
CA GLY A 64 -35.85 8.45 -19.12
C GLY A 64 -36.08 9.95 -19.26
N ILE A 65 -35.09 10.79 -18.96
CA ILE A 65 -35.21 12.26 -19.00
C ILE A 65 -35.08 12.76 -20.44
N LYS A 66 -35.95 13.68 -20.83
CA LYS A 66 -35.92 14.37 -22.12
C LYS A 66 -34.83 15.45 -22.09
N ILE A 67 -33.90 15.41 -23.03
CA ILE A 67 -32.73 16.30 -23.06
C ILE A 67 -32.79 17.15 -24.34
N GLU A 68 -32.68 18.46 -24.17
CA GLU A 68 -32.37 19.43 -25.21
C GLU A 68 -30.92 19.92 -25.01
N GLN A 69 -30.21 20.21 -26.09
CA GLN A 69 -28.87 20.82 -26.00
C GLN A 69 -28.88 22.17 -26.75
N THR A 70 -28.34 23.19 -26.10
CA THR A 70 -28.22 24.55 -26.66
C THR A 70 -26.91 25.19 -26.16
N THR A 71 -26.50 26.29 -26.76
CA THR A 71 -25.31 27.10 -26.38
C THR A 71 -25.69 28.41 -25.68
N SER A 72 -26.97 28.76 -25.60
CA SER A 72 -27.45 30.03 -25.04
C SER A 72 -28.51 29.80 -23.94
N LEU A 73 -28.42 30.59 -22.86
CA LEU A 73 -29.41 30.61 -21.78
C LEU A 73 -30.80 31.08 -22.26
N GLU A 74 -30.83 31.99 -23.23
CA GLU A 74 -32.11 32.55 -23.75
C GLU A 74 -32.89 31.53 -24.58
N THR A 75 -32.19 30.60 -25.23
CA THR A 75 -32.84 29.58 -26.07
C THR A 75 -33.23 28.32 -25.32
N ALA A 76 -32.76 28.16 -24.10
CA ALA A 76 -33.01 26.98 -23.26
C ALA A 76 -34.49 26.92 -22.80
N ARG A 77 -35.23 25.81 -23.13
CA ARG A 77 -36.66 25.63 -22.88
C ARG A 77 -36.98 24.63 -21.79
N GLY A 78 -36.02 23.83 -21.34
CA GLY A 78 -36.23 22.82 -20.29
C GLY A 78 -36.73 23.39 -18.96
N ASP A 79 -37.41 22.56 -18.20
CA ASP A 79 -37.89 22.88 -16.84
C ASP A 79 -36.71 23.11 -15.86
N LEU A 80 -35.61 22.49 -16.15
CA LEU A 80 -34.36 22.58 -15.40
C LEU A 80 -33.19 22.81 -16.36
N LEU A 81 -32.27 23.72 -16.04
CA LEU A 81 -31.11 24.04 -16.86
C LEU A 81 -29.85 23.51 -16.20
N LEU A 82 -29.04 22.75 -16.95
CA LEU A 82 -27.66 22.40 -16.58
C LEU A 82 -26.71 23.24 -17.43
N VAL A 83 -26.02 24.19 -16.81
CA VAL A 83 -25.07 25.09 -17.46
C VAL A 83 -23.67 24.56 -17.26
N LEU A 84 -23.05 24.11 -18.35
CA LEU A 84 -21.83 23.34 -18.38
C LEU A 84 -20.75 24.11 -19.15
N GLY A 85 -19.67 24.54 -18.50
CA GLY A 85 -18.65 25.32 -19.21
C GLY A 85 -17.45 25.71 -18.36
N LEU A 86 -16.47 26.34 -19.00
CA LEU A 86 -15.27 26.83 -18.33
C LEU A 86 -15.56 28.12 -17.57
N SER A 87 -14.89 28.31 -16.43
CA SER A 87 -15.12 29.46 -15.53
C SER A 87 -14.61 30.77 -16.08
N ARG A 88 -13.62 30.72 -17.01
CA ARG A 88 -12.88 31.91 -17.50
C ARG A 88 -13.11 32.25 -18.98
N GLU A 89 -13.58 31.29 -19.78
CA GLU A 89 -13.84 31.52 -21.20
C GLU A 89 -15.17 32.20 -21.44
N ALA A 90 -15.35 32.81 -22.61
CA ALA A 90 -16.64 33.42 -22.96
C ALA A 90 -17.69 32.33 -23.19
N GLY A 91 -18.71 32.28 -22.32
CA GLY A 91 -19.75 31.26 -22.35
C GLY A 91 -20.82 31.48 -21.32
N ALA A 92 -21.83 30.61 -21.33
CA ALA A 92 -22.95 30.69 -20.39
C ALA A 92 -22.49 30.52 -18.91
N ALA A 93 -21.56 29.62 -18.64
CA ALA A 93 -21.02 29.40 -17.30
C ALA A 93 -20.30 30.64 -16.77
N ALA A 94 -19.39 31.23 -17.57
CA ALA A 94 -18.64 32.43 -17.20
C ALA A 94 -19.58 33.65 -16.98
N THR A 95 -20.68 33.74 -17.75
CA THR A 95 -21.70 34.74 -17.58
C THR A 95 -22.39 34.60 -16.22
N LEU A 96 -22.75 33.38 -15.81
CA LEU A 96 -23.35 33.12 -14.49
C LEU A 96 -22.41 33.45 -13.33
N HIS A 97 -21.14 33.09 -13.45
CA HIS A 97 -20.14 33.46 -12.47
C HIS A 97 -20.08 34.96 -12.22
N SER A 98 -20.06 35.75 -13.31
CA SER A 98 -19.98 37.20 -13.21
C SER A 98 -21.28 37.85 -12.71
N SER A 99 -22.43 37.36 -13.23
CA SER A 99 -23.73 37.97 -12.94
C SER A 99 -24.28 37.63 -11.56
N LEU A 100 -23.90 36.51 -10.99
CA LEU A 100 -24.33 36.04 -9.67
C LEU A 100 -23.27 36.18 -8.58
N ASP A 101 -22.13 36.77 -8.90
CA ASP A 101 -20.95 36.92 -7.99
C ASP A 101 -20.52 35.56 -7.39
N ILE A 102 -20.46 34.52 -8.23
CA ILE A 102 -20.06 33.18 -7.81
C ILE A 102 -18.53 33.05 -7.96
N PRO A 103 -17.79 32.61 -6.91
CA PRO A 103 -16.36 32.38 -7.03
C PRO A 103 -16.04 31.46 -8.22
N ARG A 104 -14.97 31.77 -8.96
CA ARG A 104 -14.53 30.99 -10.12
C ARG A 104 -13.47 29.97 -9.71
N PRO A 105 -13.55 28.72 -10.13
CA PRO A 105 -12.40 27.81 -10.11
C PRO A 105 -11.24 28.44 -10.91
N VAL A 106 -10.04 28.49 -10.33
CA VAL A 106 -8.87 29.17 -10.93
C VAL A 106 -7.65 28.27 -11.09
N GLU A 107 -7.43 27.37 -10.15
CA GLU A 107 -6.28 26.45 -10.17
C GLU A 107 -6.54 25.34 -11.18
N ALA A 108 -5.48 24.80 -11.78
CA ALA A 108 -5.61 23.66 -12.71
C ALA A 108 -6.44 22.54 -12.09
N GLU A 109 -7.31 21.93 -12.88
CA GLU A 109 -8.21 20.85 -12.50
C GLU A 109 -9.26 21.22 -11.42
N SER A 110 -9.32 22.46 -10.94
CA SER A 110 -10.34 22.84 -9.97
C SER A 110 -11.73 22.88 -10.60
N LEU A 111 -12.77 22.60 -9.77
CA LEU A 111 -14.13 22.43 -10.21
C LEU A 111 -15.16 23.08 -9.26
N LEU A 112 -16.32 23.41 -9.82
CA LEU A 112 -17.49 23.89 -9.06
C LEU A 112 -18.77 23.26 -9.59
N ILE A 113 -19.60 22.75 -8.69
CA ILE A 113 -20.98 22.33 -8.92
C ILE A 113 -21.84 23.14 -7.97
N ARG A 114 -22.81 23.92 -8.48
CA ARG A 114 -23.60 24.80 -7.66
C ARG A 114 -25.04 24.94 -8.16
N HIS A 115 -26.02 24.73 -7.27
CA HIS A 115 -27.40 25.07 -7.52
C HIS A 115 -27.57 26.59 -7.47
N VAL A 116 -28.14 27.15 -8.52
CA VAL A 116 -28.37 28.59 -8.68
C VAL A 116 -29.77 28.89 -9.16
N LYS A 117 -30.22 30.12 -8.94
CA LYS A 117 -31.46 30.66 -9.52
C LYS A 117 -31.09 31.79 -10.47
N TRP A 118 -31.63 31.74 -11.67
CA TRP A 118 -31.47 32.78 -12.67
C TRP A 118 -32.86 33.17 -13.23
N SER A 119 -33.26 34.40 -13.00
CA SER A 119 -34.68 34.74 -13.19
C SER A 119 -35.55 33.78 -12.34
N ASP A 120 -36.59 33.20 -12.92
CA ASP A 120 -37.50 32.25 -12.27
C ASP A 120 -37.09 30.78 -12.46
N LYS A 121 -35.96 30.52 -13.16
CA LYS A 121 -35.51 29.14 -13.48
C LYS A 121 -34.52 28.59 -12.45
N LYS A 122 -34.73 27.33 -12.08
CA LYS A 122 -33.73 26.55 -11.31
C LYS A 122 -32.65 26.08 -12.25
N MET A 123 -31.38 26.26 -11.87
CA MET A 123 -30.22 25.86 -12.66
C MET A 123 -29.22 25.11 -11.80
N LEU A 124 -28.47 24.23 -12.47
CA LEU A 124 -27.22 23.67 -11.95
C LEU A 124 -26.08 24.24 -12.77
N LEU A 125 -25.22 25.04 -12.14
CA LEU A 125 -23.94 25.48 -12.72
C LEU A 125 -22.89 24.40 -12.45
N VAL A 126 -22.27 23.90 -13.51
CA VAL A 126 -21.16 22.94 -13.49
C VAL A 126 -19.99 23.56 -14.25
N SER A 127 -18.94 23.92 -13.56
CA SER A 127 -17.81 24.61 -14.19
C SER A 127 -16.45 24.06 -13.73
N GLY A 128 -15.44 24.21 -14.59
CA GLY A 128 -14.05 23.89 -14.31
C GLY A 128 -13.15 25.07 -14.64
N ALA A 129 -11.97 25.12 -14.03
CA ALA A 129 -10.90 26.07 -14.39
C ALA A 129 -10.34 25.75 -15.78
N ASP A 130 -10.33 24.48 -16.12
CA ASP A 130 -9.88 23.91 -17.39
C ASP A 130 -10.78 22.74 -17.81
N ASP A 131 -10.48 22.16 -18.97
CA ASP A 131 -11.21 21.07 -19.58
C ASP A 131 -11.26 19.81 -18.68
N ARG A 132 -10.18 19.52 -17.96
CA ARG A 132 -10.06 18.38 -17.03
C ARG A 132 -10.90 18.62 -15.77
N GLY A 133 -10.82 19.79 -15.16
CA GLY A 133 -11.67 20.17 -14.02
C GLY A 133 -13.16 20.11 -14.33
N LEU A 134 -13.55 20.60 -15.53
CA LEU A 134 -14.95 20.51 -16.00
C LEU A 134 -15.36 19.04 -16.21
N MET A 135 -14.51 18.21 -16.78
CA MET A 135 -14.79 16.76 -16.90
C MET A 135 -15.04 16.11 -15.55
N TYR A 136 -14.21 16.39 -14.55
CA TYR A 136 -14.36 15.81 -13.21
C TYR A 136 -15.69 16.23 -12.56
N ALA A 137 -16.08 17.50 -12.70
CA ALA A 137 -17.39 17.99 -12.24
C ALA A 137 -18.54 17.24 -12.93
N LEU A 138 -18.46 17.07 -14.25
CA LEU A 138 -19.49 16.40 -15.04
C LEU A 138 -19.60 14.90 -14.71
N LEU A 139 -18.47 14.22 -14.49
CA LEU A 139 -18.46 12.81 -14.08
C LEU A 139 -19.06 12.63 -12.69
N ASP A 140 -18.80 13.55 -11.75
CA ASP A 140 -19.45 13.55 -10.43
C ASP A 140 -20.97 13.76 -10.53
N VAL A 141 -21.41 14.73 -11.36
CA VAL A 141 -22.84 14.96 -11.64
C VAL A 141 -23.49 13.72 -12.26
N ALA A 142 -22.82 13.06 -13.21
CA ALA A 142 -23.33 11.84 -13.84
C ALA A 142 -23.52 10.69 -12.83
N ASP A 143 -22.57 10.49 -11.92
CA ASP A 143 -22.68 9.50 -10.86
C ASP A 143 -23.85 9.80 -9.93
N ARG A 144 -23.98 11.05 -9.48
CA ARG A 144 -25.06 11.48 -8.58
C ARG A 144 -26.44 11.40 -9.22
N ILE A 145 -26.56 11.68 -10.52
CA ILE A 145 -27.80 11.39 -11.28
C ILE A 145 -28.07 9.87 -11.24
N GLY A 146 -27.07 9.04 -11.38
CA GLY A 146 -27.19 7.58 -11.26
C GLY A 146 -27.73 7.14 -9.88
N TRP A 147 -27.33 7.82 -8.80
CA TRP A 147 -27.75 7.52 -7.43
C TRP A 147 -29.18 7.94 -7.12
N ALA A 148 -29.71 8.98 -7.78
CA ALA A 148 -31.08 9.46 -7.56
C ALA A 148 -32.11 8.33 -7.75
N GLU A 149 -32.89 8.04 -6.73
CA GLU A 149 -33.92 6.98 -6.77
C GLU A 149 -35.17 7.44 -7.54
N ASP A 150 -35.54 8.74 -7.43
CA ASP A 150 -36.70 9.30 -8.10
C ASP A 150 -36.35 9.90 -9.48
N PRO A 151 -36.81 9.29 -10.61
CA PRO A 151 -36.58 9.86 -11.94
C PRO A 151 -37.18 11.26 -12.15
N LYS A 152 -38.14 11.68 -11.34
CA LYS A 152 -38.72 13.03 -11.40
C LYS A 152 -37.85 14.09 -10.76
N ASN A 153 -36.89 13.68 -9.94
CA ASN A 153 -35.89 14.55 -9.31
C ASN A 153 -34.48 14.02 -9.51
N PRO A 154 -33.98 13.99 -10.77
CA PRO A 154 -32.68 13.34 -11.12
C PRO A 154 -31.46 14.03 -10.48
N LEU A 155 -31.63 15.26 -9.96
CA LEU A 155 -30.55 16.00 -9.29
C LEU A 155 -30.66 15.97 -7.75
N SER A 156 -31.50 15.12 -7.16
CA SER A 156 -31.71 15.07 -5.69
C SER A 156 -30.39 14.77 -4.92
N GLU A 157 -29.52 14.01 -5.52
CA GLU A 157 -28.22 13.63 -4.92
C GLU A 157 -27.07 14.57 -5.33
N VAL A 158 -27.31 15.55 -6.21
CA VAL A 158 -26.30 16.53 -6.62
C VAL A 158 -26.24 17.64 -5.58
N HIS A 159 -25.10 17.79 -4.93
CA HIS A 159 -24.86 18.83 -3.92
C HIS A 159 -23.99 19.95 -4.47
N ASN A 160 -23.91 21.08 -3.74
CA ASN A 160 -22.91 22.10 -4.03
C ASN A 160 -21.52 21.57 -3.67
N ILE A 161 -20.61 21.61 -4.62
CA ILE A 161 -19.24 21.08 -4.51
C ILE A 161 -18.29 22.12 -5.06
N GLU A 162 -17.22 22.37 -4.33
CA GLU A 162 -16.07 23.16 -4.77
C GLU A 162 -14.80 22.39 -4.37
N GLU A 163 -14.01 21.99 -5.34
CA GLU A 163 -12.83 21.16 -5.12
C GLU A 163 -11.67 21.58 -6.02
N LYS A 164 -10.46 21.31 -5.54
CA LYS A 164 -9.21 21.46 -6.27
C LYS A 164 -8.25 20.31 -5.93
N PRO A 165 -7.29 20.00 -6.81
CA PRO A 165 -6.36 18.92 -6.54
C PRO A 165 -5.40 19.28 -5.39
N ALA A 166 -5.25 18.35 -4.44
CA ALA A 166 -4.22 18.42 -3.40
C ALA A 166 -2.87 17.91 -3.91
N VAL A 167 -2.87 16.95 -4.84
CA VAL A 167 -1.68 16.38 -5.47
C VAL A 167 -1.71 16.66 -6.97
N SER A 168 -0.66 17.26 -7.51
CA SER A 168 -0.60 17.72 -8.89
C SER A 168 -0.67 16.58 -9.91
N GLU A 169 0.12 15.52 -9.72
CA GLU A 169 0.10 14.33 -10.59
C GLU A 169 -0.34 13.09 -9.80
N ARG A 170 -1.34 12.42 -10.32
CA ARG A 170 -1.91 11.18 -9.78
C ARG A 170 -1.87 10.13 -10.87
N ALA A 171 -0.71 9.48 -10.99
CA ALA A 171 -0.45 8.52 -12.05
C ALA A 171 -0.81 7.10 -11.62
N LEU A 172 -1.41 6.35 -12.55
CA LEU A 172 -1.53 4.90 -12.47
C LEU A 172 -0.63 4.26 -13.51
N SER A 173 0.11 3.21 -13.10
CA SER A 173 0.97 2.46 -14.03
C SER A 173 0.58 1.00 -14.15
N ILE A 174 0.66 0.49 -15.39
CA ILE A 174 0.59 -0.93 -15.70
C ILE A 174 1.92 -1.42 -16.26
N TYR A 175 2.21 -2.71 -16.07
CA TYR A 175 3.40 -3.39 -16.56
C TYR A 175 3.02 -4.44 -17.59
N THR A 176 3.74 -4.50 -18.70
CA THR A 176 3.48 -5.47 -19.76
C THR A 176 4.36 -6.73 -19.67
N MET A 177 4.79 -7.10 -18.47
CA MET A 177 5.87 -8.09 -18.23
C MET A 177 5.74 -9.40 -19.01
N HIS A 178 4.51 -9.88 -19.25
CA HIS A 178 4.24 -11.12 -19.98
C HIS A 178 3.48 -10.85 -21.26
N GLN A 179 4.01 -11.30 -22.43
CA GLN A 179 3.44 -11.01 -23.74
C GLN A 179 2.02 -11.54 -23.89
N GLY A 180 1.77 -12.82 -23.65
CA GLY A 180 0.44 -13.42 -23.79
C GLY A 180 -0.60 -12.74 -22.89
N ASN A 181 -0.23 -12.40 -21.65
CA ASN A 181 -1.14 -11.69 -20.76
C ASN A 181 -1.46 -10.27 -21.27
N PHE A 182 -0.46 -9.51 -21.70
CA PHE A 182 -0.69 -8.14 -22.22
C PHE A 182 -1.44 -8.15 -23.55
N GLU A 183 -1.06 -9.01 -24.48
CA GLU A 183 -1.69 -9.08 -25.82
C GLU A 183 -3.14 -9.60 -25.77
N SER A 184 -3.57 -10.25 -24.67
CA SER A 184 -4.96 -10.66 -24.50
C SER A 184 -5.94 -9.47 -24.44
N TYR A 185 -5.47 -8.26 -24.09
CA TYR A 185 -6.28 -7.03 -24.08
C TYR A 185 -5.65 -5.85 -24.82
N PHE A 186 -4.39 -5.93 -25.27
CA PHE A 186 -3.68 -4.79 -25.90
C PHE A 186 -4.42 -4.19 -27.09
N TYR A 187 -5.07 -5.03 -27.89
CA TYR A 187 -5.78 -4.60 -29.10
C TYR A 187 -7.30 -4.43 -28.89
N ASP A 188 -7.78 -4.65 -27.69
CA ASP A 188 -9.22 -4.57 -27.38
C ASP A 188 -9.60 -3.14 -27.00
N GLU A 189 -10.21 -2.41 -27.93
CA GLU A 189 -10.68 -1.03 -27.71
C GLU A 189 -11.70 -0.96 -26.58
N THR A 190 -12.54 -1.99 -26.38
CA THR A 190 -13.55 -2.01 -25.32
C THR A 190 -12.90 -2.11 -23.95
N TYR A 191 -11.82 -2.90 -23.84
CA TYR A 191 -11.01 -2.94 -22.62
C TYR A 191 -10.48 -1.54 -22.26
N TRP A 192 -9.81 -0.88 -23.23
CA TRP A 192 -9.20 0.43 -22.99
C TRP A 192 -10.24 1.52 -22.74
N GLU A 193 -11.37 1.47 -23.43
CA GLU A 193 -12.48 2.39 -23.16
C GLU A 193 -12.93 2.29 -21.71
N ARG A 194 -13.22 1.10 -21.19
CA ARG A 194 -13.66 0.90 -19.80
C ARG A 194 -12.56 1.21 -18.79
N TYR A 195 -11.33 0.79 -19.07
CA TYR A 195 -10.19 1.02 -18.19
C TYR A 195 -9.89 2.51 -18.01
N LEU A 196 -9.78 3.24 -19.11
CA LEU A 196 -9.48 4.67 -19.08
C LEU A 196 -10.68 5.50 -18.56
N ASP A 197 -11.91 5.09 -18.83
CA ASP A 197 -13.11 5.67 -18.22
C ASP A 197 -13.08 5.53 -16.70
N MET A 198 -12.69 4.37 -16.20
CA MET A 198 -12.55 4.12 -14.76
C MET A 198 -11.47 5.02 -14.14
N LEU A 199 -10.32 5.22 -14.81
CA LEU A 199 -9.27 6.12 -14.33
C LEU A 199 -9.75 7.57 -14.28
N ALA A 200 -10.35 8.08 -15.37
CA ALA A 200 -10.87 9.45 -15.44
C ALA A 200 -11.96 9.70 -14.39
N LYS A 201 -12.90 8.77 -14.23
CA LYS A 201 -13.95 8.82 -13.21
C LYS A 201 -13.38 8.95 -11.80
N ASN A 202 -12.29 8.28 -11.53
CA ASN A 202 -11.60 8.32 -10.25
C ASN A 202 -10.55 9.44 -10.15
N ARG A 203 -10.49 10.36 -11.14
CA ARG A 203 -9.64 11.55 -11.11
C ARG A 203 -8.13 11.28 -11.14
N PHE A 204 -7.71 10.16 -11.73
CA PHE A 204 -6.33 10.03 -12.21
C PHE A 204 -6.13 11.00 -13.38
N ASN A 205 -4.95 11.62 -13.44
CA ASN A 205 -4.62 12.56 -14.50
C ASN A 205 -3.41 12.14 -15.34
N THR A 206 -2.81 10.99 -15.02
CA THR A 206 -1.71 10.41 -15.81
C THR A 206 -1.88 8.90 -15.87
N PHE A 207 -1.79 8.35 -17.08
CA PHE A 207 -1.70 6.92 -17.32
C PHE A 207 -0.28 6.57 -17.79
N ALA A 208 0.38 5.63 -17.11
CA ALA A 208 1.73 5.20 -17.43
C ALA A 208 1.75 3.74 -17.90
N LEU A 209 2.17 3.52 -19.13
CA LEU A 209 2.38 2.19 -19.71
C LEU A 209 3.88 1.86 -19.68
N LEU A 210 4.26 0.87 -18.86
CA LEU A 210 5.63 0.41 -18.75
C LEU A 210 5.83 -0.78 -19.70
N PHE A 211 6.25 -0.46 -20.91
CA PHE A 211 6.32 -1.42 -22.02
C PHE A 211 7.63 -2.21 -22.03
N GLY A 212 7.53 -3.52 -22.16
CA GLY A 212 8.64 -4.45 -22.34
C GLY A 212 8.34 -5.81 -21.72
N TYR A 213 8.60 -6.89 -22.45
CA TYR A 213 8.40 -8.24 -21.96
C TYR A 213 9.64 -8.73 -21.22
N GLU A 214 9.41 -9.35 -20.07
CA GLU A 214 10.49 -9.83 -19.22
C GLU A 214 11.02 -11.17 -19.71
N ASN A 215 12.33 -11.28 -19.78
CA ASN A 215 12.99 -12.55 -19.99
C ASN A 215 14.04 -12.75 -18.90
N TRP A 216 13.77 -13.66 -17.97
CA TRP A 216 14.66 -13.98 -16.84
C TRP A 216 15.04 -12.77 -15.97
N GLY A 217 14.11 -11.84 -15.73
CA GLY A 217 14.31 -10.64 -14.93
C GLY A 217 14.92 -9.45 -15.67
N TYR A 218 15.04 -9.52 -16.99
CA TYR A 218 15.58 -8.48 -17.83
C TYR A 218 14.62 -8.06 -18.93
N PHE A 219 14.75 -6.79 -19.35
CA PHE A 219 13.91 -6.18 -20.36
C PHE A 219 14.79 -5.56 -21.44
N SER A 220 14.68 -6.04 -22.66
CA SER A 220 15.38 -5.45 -23.81
C SER A 220 14.70 -4.16 -24.28
N PRO A 221 15.41 -3.34 -25.07
CA PRO A 221 14.79 -2.20 -25.73
C PRO A 221 13.53 -2.59 -26.47
N PRO A 222 12.40 -1.89 -26.28
CA PRO A 222 11.10 -2.31 -26.83
C PRO A 222 10.89 -1.95 -28.30
N TYR A 223 11.77 -1.15 -28.88
CA TYR A 223 11.59 -0.60 -30.23
C TYR A 223 11.34 -1.66 -31.33
N PRO A 224 12.00 -2.84 -31.32
CA PRO A 224 11.76 -3.85 -32.35
C PRO A 224 10.36 -4.47 -32.33
N TYR A 225 9.56 -4.24 -31.30
CA TYR A 225 8.15 -4.60 -31.32
C TYR A 225 7.31 -3.70 -32.23
N PHE A 226 7.83 -2.52 -32.60
CA PHE A 226 7.14 -1.50 -33.38
C PHE A 226 7.74 -1.26 -34.74
N PHE A 227 9.08 -1.42 -34.92
CA PHE A 227 9.81 -1.23 -36.15
C PHE A 227 11.26 -1.72 -36.05
N ASP A 228 11.88 -1.96 -37.16
CA ASP A 228 13.30 -2.27 -37.26
C ASP A 228 14.14 -1.01 -37.60
N ILE A 229 15.44 -1.07 -37.31
CA ILE A 229 16.43 -0.05 -37.69
C ILE A 229 17.38 -0.66 -38.70
N GLU A 230 17.31 -0.17 -39.98
CA GLU A 230 18.10 -0.68 -41.12
C GLU A 230 19.60 -0.82 -40.79
N LYS A 231 20.16 0.14 -40.05
CA LYS A 231 21.57 0.14 -39.69
C LYS A 231 21.93 -1.00 -38.69
N PHE A 232 20.95 -1.61 -38.06
CA PHE A 232 21.11 -2.69 -37.09
C PHE A 232 20.18 -3.88 -37.40
N PRO A 233 20.37 -4.55 -38.57
CA PRO A 233 19.44 -5.59 -39.01
C PRO A 233 19.40 -6.82 -38.12
N ASN A 234 20.41 -7.00 -37.29
CA ASN A 234 20.48 -8.10 -36.31
C ASN A 234 19.69 -7.82 -35.04
N VAL A 235 19.29 -6.58 -34.76
CA VAL A 235 18.46 -6.21 -33.61
C VAL A 235 17.00 -6.26 -34.01
N LYS A 236 16.32 -7.32 -33.62
CA LYS A 236 14.93 -7.59 -34.02
C LYS A 236 14.22 -8.46 -32.98
N VAL A 237 12.91 -8.49 -32.99
CA VAL A 237 12.10 -9.51 -32.34
C VAL A 237 12.10 -10.76 -33.23
N ILE A 238 12.45 -11.92 -32.68
CA ILE A 238 12.43 -13.17 -33.41
C ILE A 238 10.99 -13.55 -33.81
N GLY A 239 10.76 -13.83 -35.11
CA GLY A 239 9.44 -14.25 -35.59
C GLY A 239 8.40 -13.15 -35.78
N ILE A 240 8.68 -11.89 -35.40
CA ILE A 240 7.72 -10.79 -35.61
C ILE A 240 7.62 -10.45 -37.09
N THR A 241 6.42 -10.12 -37.54
CA THR A 241 6.16 -9.63 -38.89
C THR A 241 6.02 -8.11 -38.89
N GLU A 242 6.26 -7.48 -40.04
CA GLU A 242 6.03 -6.03 -40.26
C GLU A 242 4.57 -5.65 -39.96
N ASP A 243 3.61 -6.51 -40.32
CA ASP A 243 2.19 -6.30 -40.01
C ASP A 243 1.91 -6.28 -38.51
N LYS A 244 2.57 -7.15 -37.75
CA LYS A 244 2.46 -7.16 -36.27
C LYS A 244 3.09 -5.91 -35.67
N GLN A 245 4.26 -5.48 -36.18
CA GLN A 245 4.91 -4.23 -35.74
C GLN A 245 4.00 -3.02 -35.99
N ARG A 246 3.41 -2.93 -37.17
CA ARG A 246 2.44 -1.86 -37.52
C ARG A 246 1.23 -1.91 -36.60
N LYS A 247 0.62 -3.07 -36.39
CA LYS A 247 -0.50 -3.27 -35.49
C LYS A 247 -0.17 -2.84 -34.06
N ASN A 248 1.02 -3.16 -33.54
CA ASN A 248 1.48 -2.74 -32.22
C ASN A 248 1.59 -1.21 -32.13
N LEU A 249 2.16 -0.56 -33.16
CA LEU A 249 2.30 0.89 -33.20
C LEU A 249 0.94 1.60 -33.26
N GLU A 250 0.03 1.10 -34.10
CA GLU A 250 -1.34 1.61 -34.22
C GLU A 250 -2.09 1.49 -32.88
N ALA A 251 -1.98 0.33 -32.19
CA ALA A 251 -2.59 0.11 -30.88
C ALA A 251 -2.03 1.06 -29.83
N LEU A 252 -0.70 1.27 -29.78
CA LEU A 252 -0.09 2.20 -28.84
C LEU A 252 -0.57 3.63 -29.06
N ASN A 253 -0.55 4.14 -30.30
CA ASN A 253 -1.05 5.48 -30.60
C ASN A 253 -2.54 5.61 -30.27
N ARG A 254 -3.36 4.57 -30.56
CA ARG A 254 -4.78 4.55 -30.19
C ARG A 254 -4.97 4.68 -28.67
N ILE A 255 -4.20 3.99 -27.86
CA ILE A 255 -4.27 4.08 -26.39
C ILE A 255 -3.91 5.50 -25.92
N ILE A 256 -2.93 6.14 -26.56
CA ILE A 256 -2.54 7.53 -26.28
C ILE A 256 -3.69 8.49 -26.59
N ASP A 257 -4.28 8.39 -27.77
CA ASP A 257 -5.44 9.20 -28.16
C ASP A 257 -6.61 9.04 -27.19
N MET A 258 -6.96 7.79 -26.86
CA MET A 258 -8.03 7.48 -25.91
C MET A 258 -7.74 8.01 -24.49
N THR A 259 -6.46 8.07 -24.10
CA THR A 259 -6.01 8.65 -22.82
C THR A 259 -6.21 10.17 -22.83
N HIS A 260 -5.80 10.84 -23.89
CA HIS A 260 -5.98 12.29 -24.06
C HIS A 260 -7.43 12.71 -24.19
N ASP A 261 -8.28 11.90 -24.86
CA ASP A 261 -9.72 12.14 -24.96
C ASP A 261 -10.40 12.17 -23.58
N ARG A 262 -9.77 11.57 -22.57
CA ARG A 262 -10.22 11.59 -21.17
C ARG A 262 -9.42 12.56 -20.29
N GLY A 263 -8.70 13.48 -20.92
CA GLY A 263 -7.97 14.54 -20.23
C GLY A 263 -6.79 14.04 -19.38
N MET A 264 -6.29 12.84 -19.62
CA MET A 264 -5.11 12.31 -18.91
C MET A 264 -3.86 12.48 -19.76
N ASP A 265 -2.72 12.71 -19.10
CA ASP A 265 -1.41 12.66 -19.73
C ASP A 265 -0.97 11.20 -19.91
N PHE A 266 -0.16 10.93 -20.94
CA PHE A 266 0.39 9.61 -21.20
C PHE A 266 1.90 9.56 -20.92
N THR A 267 2.34 8.61 -20.09
CA THR A 267 3.76 8.34 -19.83
C THR A 267 4.14 6.96 -20.37
N LEU A 268 5.15 6.87 -21.22
CA LEU A 268 5.71 5.58 -21.62
C LEU A 268 6.95 5.26 -20.80
N GLY A 269 6.92 4.14 -20.07
CA GLY A 269 8.10 3.59 -19.42
C GLY A 269 8.80 2.58 -20.32
N ILE A 270 10.12 2.72 -20.49
CA ILE A 270 10.91 1.79 -21.32
C ILE A 270 12.17 1.32 -20.58
N TRP A 271 12.68 0.17 -21.00
CA TRP A 271 13.98 -0.35 -20.57
C TRP A 271 14.91 -0.48 -21.77
N ASP A 272 16.18 -0.17 -21.54
CA ASP A 272 17.26 -0.40 -22.51
C ASP A 272 18.33 -1.27 -21.87
N HIS A 273 17.98 -2.52 -21.65
CA HIS A 273 18.88 -3.49 -21.05
C HIS A 273 19.48 -4.43 -22.10
N ILE A 274 20.74 -4.76 -21.91
CA ILE A 274 21.31 -5.96 -22.50
C ILE A 274 21.42 -7.03 -21.42
N TYR A 275 21.29 -8.28 -21.80
CA TYR A 275 21.39 -9.37 -20.84
C TYR A 275 22.83 -9.55 -20.33
N ARG A 276 22.98 -9.91 -19.07
CA ARG A 276 24.28 -10.22 -18.50
C ARG A 276 24.97 -11.30 -19.36
N GLY A 277 26.11 -10.94 -19.95
CA GLY A 277 26.84 -11.80 -20.87
C GLY A 277 26.89 -11.31 -22.30
N GLY A 278 26.30 -10.14 -22.60
CA GLY A 278 26.47 -9.44 -23.87
C GLY A 278 25.54 -9.88 -25.01
N VAL A 279 24.70 -10.91 -24.77
CA VAL A 279 23.65 -11.38 -25.68
C VAL A 279 22.49 -11.85 -24.80
N GLN A 280 21.28 -11.82 -25.32
CA GLN A 280 20.09 -12.17 -24.58
C GLN A 280 20.21 -13.45 -23.73
N GLY A 281 19.96 -13.32 -22.43
CA GLY A 281 20.01 -14.40 -21.46
C GLY A 281 20.91 -14.10 -20.26
N PRO A 282 20.73 -14.82 -19.14
CA PRO A 282 21.61 -14.73 -18.00
C PRO A 282 23.06 -15.05 -18.39
N LYS A 283 24.00 -14.49 -17.64
CA LYS A 283 25.46 -14.58 -17.90
C LYS A 283 25.98 -16.00 -18.18
N ASP A 284 25.35 -17.00 -17.64
CA ASP A 284 25.70 -18.44 -17.70
C ASP A 284 24.82 -19.22 -18.68
N ARG A 285 23.86 -18.56 -19.33
CA ARG A 285 22.99 -19.13 -20.34
C ARG A 285 23.06 -18.24 -21.56
N ALA A 286 24.06 -18.44 -22.41
CA ALA A 286 24.08 -17.83 -23.73
C ALA A 286 22.69 -18.03 -24.36
N GLY A 287 21.92 -16.97 -24.44
CA GLY A 287 20.54 -17.04 -24.90
C GLY A 287 20.52 -17.58 -26.33
N LYS A 288 19.52 -18.37 -26.61
CA LYS A 288 19.19 -18.73 -28.00
C LYS A 288 18.16 -17.71 -28.51
N PRO A 289 18.12 -17.41 -29.80
CA PRO A 289 17.00 -16.71 -30.39
C PRO A 289 15.68 -17.35 -29.97
N THR A 290 14.81 -16.59 -29.30
CA THR A 290 13.52 -17.07 -28.77
C THR A 290 12.38 -16.33 -29.47
N GLU A 291 11.37 -17.05 -29.88
CA GLU A 291 10.17 -16.49 -30.50
C GLU A 291 9.56 -15.40 -29.63
N GLY A 292 9.14 -14.28 -30.22
CA GLY A 292 8.53 -13.16 -29.53
C GLY A 292 9.49 -12.27 -28.71
N ILE A 293 10.79 -12.59 -28.65
CA ILE A 293 11.77 -11.88 -27.83
C ILE A 293 12.77 -11.10 -28.69
N VAL A 294 13.18 -9.93 -28.20
CA VAL A 294 14.21 -9.08 -28.84
C VAL A 294 15.56 -9.79 -28.81
N TRP A 295 16.24 -9.80 -29.95
CA TRP A 295 17.55 -10.39 -30.13
C TRP A 295 18.54 -9.38 -30.74
N GLY A 296 19.84 -9.61 -30.54
CA GLY A 296 20.92 -8.88 -31.20
C GLY A 296 21.42 -7.63 -30.50
N VAL A 297 20.84 -7.25 -29.35
CA VAL A 297 21.33 -6.12 -28.53
C VAL A 297 22.56 -6.57 -27.74
N THR A 298 23.65 -5.81 -27.85
CA THR A 298 24.94 -6.06 -27.17
C THR A 298 25.47 -4.78 -26.53
N ALA A 299 26.49 -4.89 -25.68
CA ALA A 299 27.16 -3.73 -25.10
C ALA A 299 27.74 -2.78 -26.16
N ASP A 300 28.23 -3.34 -27.27
CA ASP A 300 28.87 -2.57 -28.34
C ASP A 300 27.88 -1.78 -29.19
N ASN A 301 26.64 -2.26 -29.36
CA ASN A 301 25.65 -1.62 -30.22
C ASN A 301 24.55 -0.84 -29.48
N LEU A 302 24.31 -1.12 -28.17
CA LEU A 302 23.17 -0.57 -27.43
C LEU A 302 23.05 0.95 -27.54
N THR A 303 24.12 1.71 -27.25
CA THR A 303 24.08 3.18 -27.27
C THR A 303 23.75 3.75 -28.65
N ALA A 304 24.43 3.25 -29.68
CA ALA A 304 24.22 3.71 -31.06
C ALA A 304 22.87 3.26 -31.61
N TYR A 305 22.41 2.07 -31.27
CA TYR A 305 21.10 1.55 -31.61
C TYR A 305 20.01 2.39 -30.93
N THR A 306 20.07 2.58 -29.62
CA THR A 306 19.06 3.32 -28.84
C THR A 306 18.92 4.74 -29.33
N ARG A 307 20.04 5.43 -29.69
CA ARG A 307 19.97 6.77 -30.25
C ARG A 307 19.10 6.83 -31.53
N LEU A 308 19.30 5.92 -32.48
CA LEU A 308 18.52 5.90 -33.73
C LEU A 308 17.08 5.43 -33.50
N ALA A 309 16.92 4.40 -32.66
CA ALA A 309 15.61 3.83 -32.37
C ALA A 309 14.73 4.82 -31.61
N LEU A 310 15.25 5.48 -30.57
CA LEU A 310 14.52 6.52 -29.82
C LEU A 310 14.16 7.70 -30.75
N THR A 311 15.09 8.17 -31.57
CA THR A 311 14.80 9.23 -32.54
C THR A 311 13.65 8.87 -33.51
N LYS A 312 13.63 7.62 -33.99
CA LYS A 312 12.54 7.13 -34.87
C LYS A 312 11.25 6.99 -34.11
N PHE A 313 11.32 6.46 -32.87
CA PHE A 313 10.16 6.24 -32.00
C PHE A 313 9.45 7.54 -31.66
N LEU A 314 10.18 8.59 -31.26
CA LEU A 314 9.62 9.91 -30.92
C LEU A 314 8.90 10.57 -32.13
N LYS A 315 9.27 10.20 -33.36
CA LYS A 315 8.57 10.66 -34.56
C LYS A 315 7.30 9.86 -34.88
N LEU A 316 7.28 8.57 -34.50
CA LEU A 316 6.15 7.68 -34.75
C LEU A 316 5.10 7.72 -33.65
N VAL A 317 5.50 8.21 -32.46
CA VAL A 317 4.64 8.36 -31.28
C VAL A 317 4.82 9.78 -30.72
N PRO A 318 4.33 10.82 -31.44
CA PRO A 318 4.62 12.22 -31.12
C PRO A 318 3.87 12.74 -29.89
N ASP A 319 2.76 12.13 -29.54
CA ASP A 319 1.80 12.67 -28.56
C ASP A 319 2.04 12.19 -27.11
N MET A 320 3.22 11.63 -26.83
CA MET A 320 3.63 11.31 -25.47
C MET A 320 3.87 12.59 -24.64
N ASN A 321 3.37 12.63 -23.40
CA ASN A 321 3.64 13.72 -22.46
C ASN A 321 4.94 13.50 -21.68
N ALA A 322 5.28 12.22 -21.40
CA ALA A 322 6.51 11.88 -20.71
C ALA A 322 7.07 10.52 -21.16
N ILE A 323 8.38 10.36 -20.98
CA ILE A 323 9.07 9.08 -21.14
C ILE A 323 9.81 8.75 -19.84
N GLN A 324 9.54 7.57 -19.28
CA GLN A 324 10.22 7.06 -18.10
C GLN A 324 11.30 6.05 -18.50
N PHE A 325 12.55 6.49 -18.48
CA PHE A 325 13.67 5.68 -18.94
C PHE A 325 14.30 4.88 -17.79
N ARG A 326 14.44 3.55 -17.97
CA ARG A 326 14.83 2.62 -16.92
C ARG A 326 16.16 1.93 -17.15
N MET A 327 17.15 2.67 -17.62
CA MET A 327 18.55 2.24 -17.74
C MET A 327 19.28 2.44 -16.42
N HIS A 328 20.01 1.44 -15.94
CA HIS A 328 20.76 1.46 -14.69
C HIS A 328 21.91 0.44 -14.69
N GLY A 329 22.71 0.37 -13.61
CA GLY A 329 23.91 -0.47 -13.53
C GLY A 329 23.72 -1.97 -13.73
N GLU A 330 22.47 -2.48 -13.68
CA GLU A 330 22.16 -3.89 -14.00
C GLU A 330 21.83 -4.10 -15.49
N SER A 331 21.83 -3.04 -16.28
CA SER A 331 21.40 -3.04 -17.69
C SER A 331 22.44 -3.62 -18.66
N GLY A 332 23.60 -4.01 -18.15
CA GLY A 332 24.65 -4.69 -18.92
C GLY A 332 25.82 -3.80 -19.37
N LEU A 333 25.64 -2.49 -19.47
CA LEU A 333 26.73 -1.56 -19.72
C LEU A 333 27.65 -1.43 -18.52
N LYS A 334 28.94 -1.24 -18.77
CA LYS A 334 29.91 -0.92 -17.72
C LYS A 334 29.67 0.48 -17.18
N ARG A 335 30.08 0.70 -15.93
CA ARG A 335 29.86 1.98 -15.23
C ARG A 335 30.45 3.19 -15.97
N ASN A 336 31.59 3.01 -16.64
CA ASN A 336 32.24 4.05 -17.45
C ASN A 336 31.54 4.32 -18.80
N GLU A 337 30.71 3.40 -19.29
CA GLU A 337 29.95 3.54 -20.55
C GLU A 337 28.60 4.24 -20.33
N MET A 338 28.06 4.17 -19.10
CA MET A 338 26.79 4.77 -18.73
C MET A 338 26.71 6.27 -19.02
N GLY A 339 27.79 7.03 -18.79
CA GLY A 339 27.86 8.46 -19.04
C GLY A 339 27.60 8.84 -20.50
N GLY A 340 28.21 8.10 -21.42
CA GLY A 340 28.02 8.30 -22.86
C GLY A 340 26.63 7.87 -23.33
N PHE A 341 26.10 6.78 -22.78
CA PHE A 341 24.73 6.35 -23.05
C PHE A 341 23.71 7.47 -22.73
N TRP A 342 23.75 7.98 -21.48
CA TRP A 342 22.83 9.02 -21.04
C TRP A 342 22.99 10.34 -21.81
N GLU A 343 24.20 10.73 -22.16
CA GLU A 343 24.43 11.91 -22.99
C GLU A 343 23.74 11.81 -24.36
N ASN A 344 23.80 10.64 -24.99
CA ASN A 344 23.06 10.40 -26.23
C ASN A 344 21.56 10.51 -26.05
N ILE A 345 21.00 9.99 -24.93
CA ILE A 345 19.57 10.12 -24.64
C ILE A 345 19.19 11.59 -24.45
N TYR A 346 19.95 12.35 -23.66
CA TYR A 346 19.69 13.77 -23.42
C TYR A 346 19.72 14.60 -24.71
N ASN A 347 20.68 14.33 -25.60
CA ASN A 347 20.74 14.96 -26.91
C ASN A 347 19.51 14.64 -27.77
N VAL A 348 19.09 13.38 -27.82
CA VAL A 348 17.89 12.98 -28.58
C VAL A 348 16.63 13.64 -28.00
N MET A 349 16.48 13.70 -26.68
CA MET A 349 15.32 14.36 -26.06
C MET A 349 15.28 15.86 -26.38
N ASN A 350 16.42 16.56 -26.23
CA ASN A 350 16.49 18.00 -26.50
C ASN A 350 16.29 18.34 -28.00
N GLU A 351 16.79 17.48 -28.88
CA GLU A 351 16.71 17.74 -30.34
C GLU A 351 15.33 17.38 -30.92
N HIS A 352 14.71 16.31 -30.47
CA HIS A 352 13.52 15.73 -31.10
C HIS A 352 12.24 15.79 -30.26
N ALA A 353 12.34 15.99 -28.95
CA ALA A 353 11.19 16.00 -28.04
C ALA A 353 11.40 16.91 -26.81
N PRO A 354 11.75 18.22 -27.00
CA PRO A 354 12.08 19.09 -25.87
C PRO A 354 10.92 19.35 -24.90
N ASN A 355 9.69 19.16 -25.34
CA ASN A 355 8.48 19.32 -24.52
C ASN A 355 8.07 18.03 -23.78
N VAL A 356 8.61 16.88 -24.18
CA VAL A 356 8.34 15.60 -23.51
C VAL A 356 9.17 15.54 -22.24
N ARG A 357 8.50 15.33 -21.10
CA ARG A 357 9.20 15.20 -19.80
C ARG A 357 9.99 13.91 -19.75
N PHE A 358 11.21 14.00 -19.23
CA PHE A 358 12.09 12.87 -19.00
C PHE A 358 12.06 12.46 -17.52
N ASP A 359 11.45 11.31 -17.22
CA ASP A 359 11.34 10.75 -15.88
C ASP A 359 12.50 9.77 -15.63
N ALA A 360 13.52 10.22 -14.89
CA ALA A 360 14.68 9.40 -14.53
C ALA A 360 14.42 8.55 -13.29
N ARG A 361 14.66 7.24 -13.39
CA ARG A 361 14.61 6.35 -12.22
C ARG A 361 15.85 6.53 -11.35
N ALA A 362 15.67 6.78 -10.05
CA ALA A 362 16.77 7.07 -9.11
C ALA A 362 17.78 5.94 -8.92
N LYS A 363 17.39 4.66 -9.09
CA LYS A 363 18.25 3.49 -8.87
C LYS A 363 19.55 3.56 -9.69
N ASN A 364 20.70 3.56 -9.02
CA ASN A 364 22.04 3.64 -9.65
C ASN A 364 22.19 4.84 -10.60
N PHE A 365 21.51 5.96 -10.31
CA PHE A 365 21.58 7.20 -11.07
C PHE A 365 22.41 8.23 -10.29
N PRO A 366 23.72 8.36 -10.59
CA PRO A 366 24.63 9.24 -9.81
C PRO A 366 24.43 10.73 -10.13
N ASP A 367 24.88 11.58 -9.21
CA ASP A 367 24.79 13.05 -9.36
C ASP A 367 25.42 13.55 -10.65
N SER A 368 26.53 12.95 -11.11
CA SER A 368 27.17 13.34 -12.36
C SER A 368 26.27 13.25 -13.59
N LEU A 369 25.29 12.32 -13.61
CA LEU A 369 24.30 12.22 -14.67
C LEU A 369 23.16 13.22 -14.51
N ILE A 370 22.78 13.50 -13.27
CA ILE A 370 21.82 14.55 -12.92
C ILE A 370 22.38 15.92 -13.32
N ASP A 371 23.61 16.24 -12.90
CA ASP A 371 24.27 17.51 -13.21
C ASP A 371 24.42 17.72 -14.72
N LYS A 372 24.73 16.65 -15.44
CA LYS A 372 24.80 16.71 -16.92
C LYS A 372 23.43 17.02 -17.54
N ALA A 373 22.36 16.37 -17.07
CA ALA A 373 21.01 16.66 -17.55
C ALA A 373 20.59 18.12 -17.26
N VAL A 374 20.88 18.59 -16.06
CA VAL A 374 20.62 19.99 -15.65
C VAL A 374 21.41 20.97 -16.52
N ALA A 375 22.72 20.72 -16.73
CA ALA A 375 23.57 21.55 -17.59
C ALA A 375 23.11 21.58 -19.05
N MET A 376 22.48 20.51 -19.52
CA MET A 376 21.92 20.41 -20.88
C MET A 376 20.45 20.91 -20.96
N ASN A 377 19.89 21.44 -19.89
CA ASN A 377 18.49 21.87 -19.79
C ASN A 377 17.47 20.80 -20.20
N VAL A 378 17.71 19.54 -19.84
CA VAL A 378 16.74 18.47 -20.07
C VAL A 378 15.53 18.68 -19.18
N ASN A 379 14.32 18.63 -19.75
CA ASN A 379 13.06 18.67 -18.98
C ASN A 379 12.93 17.38 -18.13
N MET A 380 13.60 17.32 -16.99
CA MET A 380 13.81 16.11 -16.21
C MET A 380 13.20 16.22 -14.79
N ARG A 381 12.65 15.10 -14.31
CA ARG A 381 12.42 14.89 -12.87
C ARG A 381 12.96 13.53 -12.43
N ILE A 382 13.14 13.36 -11.14
CA ILE A 382 13.62 12.12 -10.53
C ILE A 382 12.44 11.35 -9.93
N CYS A 383 12.35 10.05 -10.31
CA CYS A 383 11.34 9.13 -9.79
C CYS A 383 12.00 8.13 -8.85
N THR A 384 11.55 8.04 -7.61
CA THR A 384 12.06 7.06 -6.64
C THR A 384 10.96 6.18 -6.06
N LYS A 385 11.35 5.01 -5.56
CA LYS A 385 10.43 4.12 -4.83
C LYS A 385 10.09 4.71 -3.47
N TYR A 386 8.86 4.47 -3.03
CA TYR A 386 8.34 4.96 -1.77
C TYR A 386 8.71 4.04 -0.60
N TRP A 387 8.38 2.76 -0.71
CA TRP A 387 8.74 1.70 0.22
C TRP A 387 9.35 0.51 -0.53
N MET A 388 10.62 0.56 -0.86
CA MET A 388 11.30 -0.54 -1.56
C MET A 388 10.51 -1.02 -2.80
N GLU A 389 10.27 -2.31 -2.93
CA GLU A 389 9.43 -2.92 -3.97
C GLU A 389 8.09 -3.42 -3.41
N GLN A 390 7.68 -2.90 -2.25
CA GLN A 390 6.47 -3.29 -1.55
C GLN A 390 5.62 -2.06 -1.22
N MET A 391 4.41 -2.29 -0.76
CA MET A 391 3.55 -1.26 -0.18
C MET A 391 3.67 -1.33 1.34
N GLY A 392 4.44 -0.42 1.92
CA GLY A 392 4.56 -0.24 3.37
C GLY A 392 3.53 0.73 3.93
N LEU A 393 3.91 1.47 4.99
CA LEU A 393 3.03 2.44 5.66
C LEU A 393 2.86 3.74 4.84
N PRO A 394 1.84 4.58 5.11
CA PRO A 394 1.49 5.75 4.29
C PRO A 394 2.38 6.98 4.57
N PHE A 395 3.65 6.78 4.79
CA PHE A 395 4.66 7.84 4.98
C PHE A 395 6.02 7.31 4.52
N HIS A 396 6.99 8.21 4.24
CA HIS A 396 8.35 7.77 3.92
C HIS A 396 8.96 7.06 5.14
N PRO A 397 9.66 5.92 4.96
CA PRO A 397 10.32 5.26 6.08
C PRO A 397 11.18 6.23 6.87
N THR A 398 11.05 6.23 8.20
CA THR A 398 11.87 7.11 9.05
C THR A 398 13.34 6.72 9.01
N HIS A 399 13.61 5.43 8.82
CA HIS A 399 14.93 4.88 8.61
C HIS A 399 14.81 3.60 7.79
N ILE A 400 15.52 3.50 6.67
CA ILE A 400 15.55 2.26 5.89
C ILE A 400 16.52 1.24 6.48
N HIS A 401 16.27 -0.03 6.13
CA HIS A 401 17.09 -1.14 6.58
C HIS A 401 18.59 -0.93 6.25
N PRO A 402 19.51 -1.23 7.17
CA PRO A 402 20.95 -0.95 7.01
C PRO A 402 21.57 -1.48 5.71
N ASP A 403 21.12 -2.64 5.22
CA ASP A 403 21.60 -3.23 3.95
C ASP A 403 21.37 -2.33 2.73
N ASN A 404 20.43 -1.38 2.80
CA ASN A 404 20.02 -0.51 1.70
C ASN A 404 19.99 0.98 2.07
N GLN A 405 20.45 1.35 3.25
CA GLN A 405 20.44 2.73 3.75
C GLN A 405 21.18 3.69 2.82
N HIS A 406 22.26 3.27 2.20
CA HIS A 406 23.10 4.08 1.31
C HIS A 406 22.80 3.82 -0.19
N ASP A 407 21.57 3.42 -0.51
CA ASP A 407 21.17 3.07 -1.87
C ASP A 407 19.91 3.86 -2.31
N ARG A 408 19.97 4.55 -3.45
CA ARG A 408 18.83 5.24 -4.10
C ARG A 408 17.78 4.27 -4.68
N ARG A 409 17.86 2.98 -4.36
CA ARG A 409 16.98 1.95 -4.90
C ARG A 409 15.63 1.89 -4.18
N HIS A 410 15.61 2.14 -2.87
CA HIS A 410 14.52 1.73 -1.99
C HIS A 410 13.82 2.88 -1.26
N GLY A 411 14.33 4.08 -1.37
CA GLY A 411 13.80 5.29 -0.78
C GLY A 411 14.37 6.52 -1.46
N TYR A 412 14.25 7.68 -0.82
CA TYR A 412 14.81 8.92 -1.36
C TYR A 412 16.33 9.06 -1.12
N ALA A 413 16.90 8.28 -0.22
CA ALA A 413 18.34 8.25 0.06
C ALA A 413 18.92 9.67 0.34
N ASP A 414 19.79 10.17 -0.56
CA ASP A 414 20.41 11.49 -0.51
C ASP A 414 19.83 12.47 -1.57
N LEU A 415 18.69 12.16 -2.15
CA LEU A 415 18.13 12.92 -3.28
C LEU A 415 17.50 14.27 -2.89
N LEU A 416 17.21 14.51 -1.61
CA LEU A 416 16.47 15.69 -1.16
C LEU A 416 17.39 16.86 -0.78
N SER A 417 18.56 16.97 -1.43
CA SER A 417 19.56 18.01 -1.16
C SER A 417 19.22 19.33 -1.84
N TYR A 418 19.58 20.43 -1.19
CA TYR A 418 19.48 21.78 -1.71
C TYR A 418 20.84 22.33 -2.21
N PRO A 419 20.86 23.28 -3.18
CA PRO A 419 19.70 23.84 -3.86
C PRO A 419 18.96 22.79 -4.70
N GLN A 420 17.62 22.89 -4.78
CA GLN A 420 16.81 21.95 -5.56
C GLN A 420 17.15 22.05 -7.06
N ARG A 421 17.60 20.96 -7.66
CA ARG A 421 18.05 20.89 -9.06
C ARG A 421 17.05 20.21 -9.98
N TYR A 422 16.07 19.49 -9.42
CA TYR A 422 15.06 18.70 -10.09
C TYR A 422 13.81 18.59 -9.24
N LYS A 423 12.71 18.16 -9.86
CA LYS A 423 11.48 17.79 -9.15
C LYS A 423 11.49 16.32 -8.78
N MET A 424 10.81 15.98 -7.68
CA MET A 424 10.65 14.61 -7.20
C MET A 424 9.28 14.07 -7.58
N HIS A 425 9.23 12.75 -7.88
CA HIS A 425 8.00 12.00 -8.09
C HIS A 425 8.05 10.67 -7.34
N TRP A 426 7.00 10.35 -6.61
CA TRP A 426 6.98 9.24 -5.67
C TRP A 426 6.28 8.03 -6.25
N ARG A 427 6.96 6.88 -6.26
CA ARG A 427 6.43 5.65 -6.84
C ARG A 427 6.09 4.63 -5.76
N LEU A 428 4.81 4.29 -5.67
CA LEU A 428 4.30 3.26 -4.76
C LEU A 428 4.06 1.95 -5.52
N TRP A 429 4.90 0.96 -5.27
CA TRP A 429 4.68 -0.40 -5.77
C TRP A 429 3.73 -1.14 -4.84
N THR A 430 2.64 -1.68 -5.37
CA THR A 430 1.58 -2.29 -4.59
C THR A 430 1.91 -3.73 -4.21
N GLY A 431 2.42 -3.92 -3.00
CA GLY A 431 2.70 -5.25 -2.45
C GLY A 431 3.69 -6.06 -3.26
N GLY A 432 4.76 -5.39 -3.76
CA GLY A 432 5.68 -6.03 -4.69
C GLY A 432 5.02 -6.36 -6.01
N THR A 433 3.92 -5.68 -6.32
CA THR A 433 3.14 -5.89 -7.52
C THR A 433 2.41 -7.25 -7.60
N THR A 434 2.49 -8.05 -6.55
CA THR A 434 1.79 -9.35 -6.41
C THR A 434 0.50 -9.23 -5.59
N ARG A 435 -0.22 -8.13 -5.73
CA ARG A 435 -1.48 -7.92 -5.02
C ARG A 435 -2.62 -8.66 -5.69
N VAL A 436 -2.99 -9.77 -5.10
CA VAL A 436 -4.11 -10.63 -5.53
C VAL A 436 -5.37 -10.31 -4.73
N LEU A 437 -5.23 -10.09 -3.42
CA LEU A 437 -6.35 -9.82 -2.51
C LEU A 437 -6.80 -8.37 -2.61
N LEU A 438 -8.10 -8.13 -2.40
CA LEU A 438 -8.70 -6.80 -2.42
C LEU A 438 -8.02 -5.85 -1.44
N TRP A 439 -7.98 -4.58 -1.81
CA TRP A 439 -7.43 -3.50 -1.01
C TRP A 439 -8.18 -2.19 -1.28
N GLY A 440 -8.38 -1.39 -0.22
CA GLY A 440 -8.89 -0.03 -0.31
C GLY A 440 -8.97 0.57 1.11
N ASP A 441 -8.10 1.54 1.42
CA ASP A 441 -8.08 2.27 2.69
C ASP A 441 -7.95 3.77 2.41
N PRO A 442 -9.05 4.57 2.52
CA PRO A 442 -9.02 6.01 2.29
C PRO A 442 -8.07 6.75 3.25
N GLU A 443 -7.95 6.28 4.49
CA GLU A 443 -7.05 6.88 5.48
C GLU A 443 -5.59 6.72 5.08
N TYR A 444 -5.23 5.54 4.58
CA TYR A 444 -3.91 5.31 4.00
C TYR A 444 -3.61 6.33 2.89
N VAL A 445 -4.55 6.50 1.94
CA VAL A 445 -4.30 7.39 0.79
C VAL A 445 -4.26 8.86 1.19
N ARG A 446 -5.04 9.31 2.21
CA ARG A 446 -4.93 10.68 2.75
C ARG A 446 -3.51 10.99 3.20
N ARG A 447 -2.98 10.14 4.07
CA ARG A 447 -1.62 10.30 4.63
C ARG A 447 -0.53 10.14 3.57
N PHE A 448 -0.73 9.21 2.64
CA PHE A 448 0.17 9.02 1.50
C PHE A 448 0.21 10.27 0.60
N ALA A 449 -0.96 10.83 0.26
CA ALA A 449 -1.05 12.04 -0.55
C ALA A 449 -0.34 13.23 0.12
N GLU A 450 -0.52 13.41 1.43
CA GLU A 450 0.19 14.43 2.21
C GLU A 450 1.72 14.24 2.15
N SER A 451 2.20 13.00 2.30
CA SER A 451 3.63 12.70 2.27
C SER A 451 4.29 12.97 0.92
N THR A 452 3.52 13.01 -0.18
CA THR A 452 4.05 13.31 -1.53
C THR A 452 4.53 14.75 -1.69
N HIS A 453 4.18 15.65 -0.77
CA HIS A 453 4.64 17.04 -0.78
C HIS A 453 6.07 17.21 -0.24
N LEU A 454 6.69 16.17 0.30
CA LEU A 454 8.07 16.22 0.74
C LEU A 454 8.98 16.69 -0.41
N TYR A 455 9.86 17.66 -0.14
CA TYR A 455 10.76 18.29 -1.13
C TYR A 455 10.03 18.90 -2.33
N ASP A 456 8.86 19.50 -2.10
CA ASP A 456 7.98 20.05 -3.14
C ASP A 456 7.71 19.04 -4.28
N GLY A 457 7.42 17.77 -3.91
CA GLY A 457 7.16 16.68 -4.83
C GLY A 457 5.92 16.91 -5.68
N GLU A 458 5.96 16.49 -6.95
CA GLU A 458 4.89 16.76 -7.93
C GLU A 458 3.75 15.75 -7.90
N GLY A 459 3.86 14.70 -7.09
CA GLY A 459 2.81 13.70 -6.97
C GLY A 459 3.31 12.26 -6.96
N PHE A 460 2.47 11.34 -7.40
CA PHE A 460 2.73 9.91 -7.27
C PHE A 460 2.37 9.09 -8.52
N GLU A 461 3.05 7.96 -8.64
CA GLU A 461 2.70 6.84 -9.51
C GLU A 461 2.39 5.62 -8.63
N VAL A 462 1.17 5.08 -8.71
CA VAL A 462 0.80 3.81 -8.07
C VAL A 462 0.69 2.72 -9.13
N THR A 463 1.27 1.55 -8.85
CA THR A 463 1.18 0.40 -9.76
C THR A 463 -0.12 -0.36 -9.49
N GLU A 464 -0.80 -0.79 -10.54
CA GLU A 464 -2.06 -1.53 -10.45
C GLU A 464 -1.90 -2.86 -9.68
N PRO A 465 -2.99 -3.40 -9.10
CA PRO A 465 -3.01 -4.79 -8.62
C PRO A 465 -2.71 -5.78 -9.75
N MET A 466 -2.17 -6.96 -9.41
CA MET A 466 -1.84 -8.02 -10.38
C MET A 466 -0.72 -7.70 -11.40
N ALA A 467 0.02 -6.60 -11.24
CA ALA A 467 1.02 -6.15 -12.23
C ALA A 467 2.15 -7.17 -12.52
N THR A 468 2.33 -8.19 -11.70
CA THR A 468 3.29 -9.28 -11.92
C THR A 468 2.64 -10.59 -12.38
N LYS A 469 1.35 -10.57 -12.74
CA LYS A 469 0.67 -11.74 -13.28
C LYS A 469 1.45 -12.33 -14.45
N MET A 470 1.70 -13.64 -14.42
CA MET A 470 2.45 -14.41 -15.41
C MET A 470 3.94 -14.07 -15.53
N GLN A 471 4.49 -13.21 -14.69
CA GLN A 471 5.91 -12.85 -14.74
C GLN A 471 6.81 -14.10 -14.65
N ASP A 472 7.91 -14.14 -15.42
CA ASP A 472 8.85 -15.27 -15.52
C ASP A 472 8.25 -16.60 -16.02
N HIS A 473 7.05 -16.57 -16.60
CA HIS A 473 6.47 -17.72 -17.29
C HIS A 473 6.67 -17.63 -18.82
N PRO A 474 6.59 -18.74 -19.57
CA PRO A 474 6.69 -18.71 -21.03
C PRO A 474 5.65 -17.81 -21.67
N HIS A 475 6.07 -16.91 -22.55
CA HIS A 475 5.22 -15.86 -23.13
C HIS A 475 4.09 -16.36 -24.03
N GLU A 476 4.22 -17.58 -24.55
CA GLU A 476 3.20 -18.27 -25.33
C GLU A 476 2.07 -18.89 -24.49
N MET A 477 2.22 -18.93 -23.17
CA MET A 477 1.16 -19.43 -22.26
C MET A 477 -0.03 -18.47 -22.25
N GLU A 478 -1.21 -19.05 -22.30
CA GLU A 478 -2.44 -18.30 -22.04
C GLU A 478 -2.49 -17.83 -20.57
N PRO A 479 -2.98 -16.61 -20.32
CA PRO A 479 -3.15 -16.12 -18.96
C PRO A 479 -4.18 -16.97 -18.19
N PHE A 480 -3.86 -17.28 -16.93
CA PHE A 480 -4.80 -17.96 -16.06
C PHE A 480 -5.89 -16.99 -15.58
N GLU A 481 -7.10 -17.51 -15.41
CA GLU A 481 -8.18 -16.80 -14.73
C GLU A 481 -7.94 -16.77 -13.22
N LEU A 482 -8.09 -15.59 -12.59
CA LEU A 482 -7.82 -15.42 -11.15
C LEU A 482 -8.74 -16.29 -10.29
N LEU A 483 -10.03 -16.32 -10.62
CA LEU A 483 -11.05 -17.10 -9.95
C LEU A 483 -11.47 -18.29 -10.82
N LYS A 484 -11.94 -19.36 -10.20
CA LYS A 484 -12.54 -20.46 -10.94
C LYS A 484 -13.83 -19.99 -11.64
N PRO A 485 -14.22 -20.60 -12.78
CA PRO A 485 -15.34 -20.12 -13.60
C PRO A 485 -16.67 -19.95 -12.85
N GLU A 486 -16.94 -20.82 -11.88
CA GLU A 486 -18.13 -20.76 -11.05
C GLU A 486 -18.19 -19.53 -10.13
N TYR A 487 -17.04 -18.90 -9.85
CA TYR A 487 -16.91 -17.69 -9.02
C TYR A 487 -16.62 -16.43 -9.81
N GLN A 488 -16.38 -16.54 -11.13
CA GLN A 488 -16.08 -15.39 -11.99
C GLN A 488 -17.30 -14.44 -12.05
N TYR A 489 -17.06 -13.13 -11.81
CA TYR A 489 -18.11 -12.09 -11.77
C TYR A 489 -17.71 -10.79 -12.48
N PHE A 490 -16.52 -10.72 -13.05
CA PHE A 490 -16.00 -9.57 -13.80
C PHE A 490 -15.56 -10.04 -15.21
N ASP A 491 -15.58 -9.12 -16.17
CA ASP A 491 -15.08 -9.36 -17.51
C ASP A 491 -13.55 -9.21 -17.56
N TRP A 492 -13.02 -8.20 -16.86
CA TRP A 492 -11.58 -7.93 -16.73
C TRP A 492 -11.17 -7.75 -15.28
N GLU A 493 -9.97 -8.16 -14.93
CA GLU A 493 -9.49 -8.19 -13.54
C GLU A 493 -9.49 -6.83 -12.85
N PHE A 494 -9.29 -5.72 -13.58
CA PHE A 494 -9.33 -4.38 -12.97
C PHE A 494 -10.70 -4.05 -12.36
N GLU A 495 -11.80 -4.60 -12.88
CA GLU A 495 -13.16 -4.37 -12.37
C GLU A 495 -13.34 -4.92 -10.96
N ARG A 496 -12.61 -6.00 -10.62
CA ARG A 496 -12.55 -6.53 -9.25
C ARG A 496 -11.99 -5.53 -8.26
N TYR A 497 -10.98 -4.75 -8.67
CA TYR A 497 -10.23 -3.83 -7.80
C TYR A 497 -10.78 -2.40 -7.81
N TRP A 498 -12.05 -2.21 -8.16
CA TRP A 498 -12.70 -0.90 -8.33
C TRP A 498 -12.44 0.06 -7.15
N HIS A 499 -12.45 -0.43 -5.91
CA HIS A 499 -12.25 0.41 -4.72
C HIS A 499 -10.79 0.87 -4.56
N PHE A 500 -9.82 0.07 -4.97
CA PHE A 500 -8.42 0.47 -5.04
C PHE A 500 -8.23 1.71 -5.92
N PHE A 501 -8.76 1.69 -7.13
CA PHE A 501 -8.68 2.83 -8.05
C PHE A 501 -9.45 4.03 -7.52
N GLN A 502 -10.63 3.79 -6.93
CA GLN A 502 -11.46 4.85 -6.37
C GLN A 502 -10.75 5.61 -5.26
N VAL A 503 -10.15 4.94 -4.27
CA VAL A 503 -9.50 5.62 -3.16
C VAL A 503 -8.22 6.33 -3.59
N PHE A 504 -7.36 5.71 -4.40
CA PHE A 504 -6.13 6.36 -4.86
C PHE A 504 -6.41 7.61 -5.69
N GLY A 505 -7.35 7.54 -6.62
CA GLY A 505 -7.66 8.66 -7.48
C GLY A 505 -8.43 9.77 -6.76
N ARG A 506 -9.58 9.43 -6.11
CA ARG A 506 -10.47 10.42 -5.47
C ARG A 506 -9.82 11.08 -4.25
N VAL A 507 -9.22 10.29 -3.34
CA VAL A 507 -8.56 10.83 -2.15
C VAL A 507 -7.23 11.50 -2.49
N GLY A 508 -6.50 11.00 -3.48
CA GLY A 508 -5.31 11.69 -4.01
C GLY A 508 -5.64 13.06 -4.61
N TYR A 509 -6.81 13.19 -5.27
CA TYR A 509 -7.30 14.48 -5.75
C TYR A 509 -7.75 15.37 -4.58
N ASN A 510 -8.63 14.87 -3.71
CA ASN A 510 -9.14 15.61 -2.56
C ASN A 510 -9.07 14.74 -1.29
N PRO A 511 -8.10 14.96 -0.38
CA PRO A 511 -8.01 14.22 0.88
C PRO A 511 -9.26 14.31 1.76
N LYS A 512 -10.11 15.32 1.53
CA LYS A 512 -11.40 15.51 2.23
C LYS A 512 -12.57 14.85 1.51
N THR A 513 -12.33 13.99 0.52
CA THR A 513 -13.40 13.22 -0.16
C THR A 513 -14.28 12.53 0.87
N PRO A 514 -15.61 12.77 0.86
CA PRO A 514 -16.52 12.19 1.84
C PRO A 514 -16.73 10.70 1.58
N ASP A 515 -16.98 9.94 2.65
CA ASP A 515 -17.21 8.49 2.59
C ASP A 515 -18.41 8.09 1.73
N GLU A 516 -19.33 9.01 1.49
CA GLU A 516 -20.48 8.83 0.60
C GLU A 516 -20.06 8.32 -0.78
N VAL A 517 -18.93 8.79 -1.32
CA VAL A 517 -18.47 8.47 -2.68
C VAL A 517 -18.29 6.97 -2.90
N TRP A 518 -17.75 6.25 -1.90
CA TRP A 518 -17.60 4.80 -1.97
C TRP A 518 -18.73 4.05 -1.26
N MET A 519 -19.33 4.60 -0.21
CA MET A 519 -20.44 3.97 0.49
C MET A 519 -21.60 3.63 -0.47
N ARG A 520 -21.90 4.53 -1.43
CA ARG A 520 -22.94 4.31 -2.45
C ARG A 520 -22.64 3.07 -3.30
N GLU A 521 -21.37 2.85 -3.68
CA GLU A 521 -20.99 1.65 -4.45
C GLU A 521 -21.08 0.37 -3.60
N PHE A 522 -20.67 0.40 -2.34
CA PHE A 522 -20.85 -0.74 -1.43
C PHE A 522 -22.32 -1.06 -1.21
N GLN A 523 -23.16 -0.06 -1.02
CA GLN A 523 -24.61 -0.25 -0.85
C GLN A 523 -25.29 -0.77 -2.13
N LYS A 524 -24.85 -0.30 -3.29
CA LYS A 524 -25.35 -0.77 -4.58
C LYS A 524 -25.02 -2.25 -4.82
N ARG A 525 -23.82 -2.68 -4.49
CA ARG A 525 -23.32 -4.04 -4.71
C ARG A 525 -23.82 -5.04 -3.68
N PHE A 526 -23.90 -4.62 -2.42
CA PHE A 526 -24.10 -5.49 -1.25
C PHE A 526 -25.32 -5.10 -0.40
N GLY A 527 -26.15 -4.16 -0.87
CA GLY A 527 -27.32 -3.66 -0.14
C GLY A 527 -27.02 -2.66 0.96
N LYS A 528 -28.04 -1.91 1.36
CA LYS A 528 -27.93 -0.83 2.36
C LYS A 528 -27.52 -1.33 3.76
N GLN A 529 -27.75 -2.60 4.06
CA GLN A 529 -27.48 -3.21 5.37
C GLN A 529 -26.09 -3.84 5.45
N ALA A 530 -25.69 -4.68 4.50
CA ALA A 530 -24.40 -5.36 4.50
C ALA A 530 -23.25 -4.46 4.00
N GLY A 531 -23.52 -3.57 3.04
CA GLY A 531 -22.52 -2.68 2.44
C GLY A 531 -21.63 -1.94 3.43
N PRO A 532 -22.17 -1.30 4.50
CA PRO A 532 -21.37 -0.61 5.52
C PRO A 532 -20.40 -1.54 6.28
N TYR A 533 -20.81 -2.76 6.56
CA TYR A 533 -19.92 -3.73 7.24
C TYR A 533 -18.78 -4.18 6.33
N ILE A 534 -19.06 -4.43 5.06
CA ILE A 534 -18.05 -4.81 4.05
C ILE A 534 -17.05 -3.67 3.86
N GLN A 535 -17.50 -2.42 3.73
CA GLN A 535 -16.64 -1.25 3.65
C GLN A 535 -15.70 -1.18 4.85
N GLN A 536 -16.25 -1.22 6.09
CA GLN A 536 -15.45 -1.14 7.30
C GLN A 536 -14.45 -2.29 7.41
N ALA A 537 -14.86 -3.51 7.03
CA ALA A 537 -13.98 -4.67 7.03
C ALA A 537 -12.84 -4.50 6.01
N LEU A 538 -13.14 -4.04 4.78
CA LEU A 538 -12.13 -3.82 3.74
C LEU A 538 -11.13 -2.73 4.14
N HIS A 539 -11.58 -1.60 4.69
CA HIS A 539 -10.69 -0.53 5.15
C HIS A 539 -9.75 -1.01 6.28
N ARG A 540 -10.26 -1.83 7.21
CA ARG A 540 -9.44 -2.36 8.31
C ARG A 540 -8.46 -3.42 7.83
N VAL A 541 -8.92 -4.37 7.02
CA VAL A 541 -8.08 -5.48 6.54
C VAL A 541 -6.99 -5.00 5.59
N SER A 542 -7.20 -3.88 4.90
CA SER A 542 -6.22 -3.25 4.00
C SER A 542 -4.94 -2.79 4.71
N LYS A 543 -4.98 -2.59 6.03
CA LYS A 543 -3.82 -2.18 6.85
C LYS A 543 -2.84 -3.33 7.12
N ILE A 544 -3.25 -4.59 6.91
CA ILE A 544 -2.48 -5.79 7.31
C ILE A 544 -1.20 -5.94 6.49
N LEU A 545 -1.28 -5.97 5.17
CA LEU A 545 -0.11 -6.17 4.32
C LEU A 545 0.93 -5.04 4.46
N PRO A 546 0.56 -3.74 4.48
CA PRO A 546 1.49 -2.66 4.78
C PRO A 546 2.19 -2.81 6.15
N ARG A 547 1.46 -3.27 7.17
CA ARG A 547 2.03 -3.52 8.50
C ARG A 547 3.04 -4.66 8.50
N ILE A 548 2.76 -5.76 7.80
CA ILE A 548 3.72 -6.87 7.65
C ILE A 548 4.99 -6.36 6.97
N VAL A 549 4.88 -5.57 5.90
CA VAL A 549 6.04 -4.98 5.20
C VAL A 549 6.87 -4.08 6.12
N ALA A 550 6.24 -3.27 6.95
CA ALA A 550 6.96 -2.37 7.87
C ALA A 550 7.64 -3.13 9.02
N TYR A 551 6.94 -4.10 9.59
CA TYR A 551 7.40 -4.92 10.73
C TYR A 551 8.51 -5.90 10.34
N THR A 552 8.53 -6.40 9.12
CA THR A 552 9.55 -7.33 8.62
C THR A 552 10.15 -6.83 7.31
N TYR A 553 11.47 -6.98 7.14
CA TYR A 553 12.17 -6.60 5.92
C TYR A 553 12.04 -7.70 4.84
N PRO A 554 11.28 -7.47 3.75
CA PRO A 554 10.95 -8.52 2.79
C PRO A 554 12.17 -9.16 2.12
N TYR A 555 13.23 -8.41 1.88
CA TYR A 555 14.45 -8.91 1.22
C TYR A 555 15.10 -10.09 1.93
N ASN A 556 15.02 -10.15 3.26
CA ASN A 556 15.59 -11.24 4.04
C ASN A 556 14.62 -12.39 4.26
N MET A 557 13.30 -12.12 4.11
CA MET A 557 12.25 -13.09 4.41
C MET A 557 11.76 -13.87 3.19
N PHE A 558 11.95 -13.34 1.99
CA PHE A 558 11.52 -13.96 0.75
C PHE A 558 12.70 -14.34 -0.15
N PRO A 559 12.54 -15.32 -1.04
CA PRO A 559 13.59 -15.72 -2.00
C PRO A 559 13.98 -14.60 -2.99
N THR A 560 13.10 -13.61 -3.20
CA THR A 560 13.33 -12.46 -4.07
C THR A 560 12.84 -11.17 -3.42
N THR A 561 13.29 -10.02 -3.93
CA THR A 561 12.87 -8.69 -3.52
C THR A 561 11.38 -8.42 -3.76
N ARG A 562 10.77 -9.18 -4.64
CA ARG A 562 9.36 -9.11 -5.02
C ARG A 562 8.51 -10.16 -4.30
N GLY A 563 8.86 -10.57 -3.09
CA GLY A 563 8.11 -11.57 -2.34
C GLY A 563 6.60 -11.31 -2.32
N TRP A 564 5.84 -12.36 -2.12
CA TRP A 564 4.39 -12.32 -2.07
C TRP A 564 3.88 -12.32 -0.62
N VAL A 565 3.82 -11.12 -0.03
CA VAL A 565 3.48 -10.90 1.39
C VAL A 565 2.12 -11.52 1.77
N GLY A 566 1.16 -11.50 0.85
CA GLY A 566 -0.18 -12.06 1.07
C GLY A 566 -0.25 -13.59 1.02
N LYS A 567 0.84 -14.29 0.59
CA LYS A 567 0.79 -15.76 0.39
C LYS A 567 1.95 -16.51 1.03
N GLN A 568 3.15 -15.94 1.10
CA GLN A 568 4.34 -16.65 1.57
C GLN A 568 4.46 -16.65 3.10
N ARG A 569 4.86 -17.79 3.68
CA ARG A 569 4.98 -17.97 5.13
C ARG A 569 6.12 -17.22 5.82
N MET A 570 7.04 -16.60 5.06
CA MET A 570 8.20 -15.88 5.60
C MET A 570 9.20 -16.79 6.34
N LYS A 571 9.74 -17.80 5.65
CA LYS A 571 10.74 -18.78 6.13
C LYS A 571 10.30 -19.62 7.35
N ASP A 572 11.19 -20.43 7.91
CA ASP A 572 10.99 -21.19 9.14
C ASP A 572 11.20 -20.27 10.37
N LEU A 573 10.71 -20.66 11.54
CA LEU A 573 10.73 -19.83 12.76
C LEU A 573 12.13 -19.36 13.18
N PRO A 574 13.22 -20.19 13.10
CA PRO A 574 14.56 -19.74 13.44
C PRO A 574 15.10 -18.59 12.60
N GLU A 575 14.75 -18.56 11.33
CA GLU A 575 15.10 -17.45 10.41
C GLU A 575 14.17 -16.25 10.64
N TYR A 576 12.89 -16.49 10.86
CA TYR A 576 11.93 -15.44 11.16
C TYR A 576 12.29 -14.67 12.44
N ALA A 577 12.79 -15.37 13.47
CA ALA A 577 13.27 -14.75 14.70
C ALA A 577 14.44 -13.77 14.52
N LYS A 578 15.14 -13.85 13.38
CA LYS A 578 16.24 -12.93 12.99
C LYS A 578 15.78 -11.82 12.05
N ALA A 579 14.48 -11.74 11.73
CA ALA A 579 13.97 -10.72 10.84
C ALA A 579 14.19 -9.32 11.42
N LEU A 580 14.74 -8.43 10.60
CA LEU A 580 14.83 -7.02 10.92
C LEU A 580 13.59 -6.30 10.37
N PRO A 581 13.12 -5.22 10.99
CA PRO A 581 12.04 -4.40 10.43
C PRO A 581 12.52 -3.61 9.19
N SER A 582 11.58 -3.21 8.34
CA SER A 582 11.89 -2.31 7.22
C SER A 582 12.18 -0.88 7.72
N ASP A 583 11.46 -0.43 8.72
CA ASP A 583 11.72 0.83 9.42
C ASP A 583 12.29 0.54 10.82
N THR A 584 13.61 0.63 10.93
CA THR A 584 14.35 0.29 12.15
C THR A 584 14.27 1.39 13.23
N GLN A 585 13.70 2.55 12.92
CA GLN A 585 13.45 3.59 13.92
C GLN A 585 12.12 3.38 14.63
N GLN A 586 11.11 2.91 13.92
CA GLN A 586 9.75 2.74 14.46
C GLN A 586 9.54 1.38 15.12
N PHE A 587 10.17 0.32 14.62
CA PHE A 587 9.97 -1.05 15.07
C PHE A 587 11.24 -1.64 15.69
N LEU A 588 11.06 -2.26 16.83
CA LEU A 588 12.10 -3.06 17.48
C LEU A 588 12.18 -4.45 16.82
N SER A 589 13.39 -4.90 16.48
CA SER A 589 13.58 -6.26 15.95
C SER A 589 13.25 -7.33 17.02
N ILE A 590 12.96 -8.54 16.57
CA ILE A 590 12.68 -9.66 17.46
C ILE A 590 13.90 -9.98 18.35
N ASP A 591 15.10 -9.96 17.76
CA ASP A 591 16.35 -10.24 18.47
C ASP A 591 16.69 -9.17 19.51
N ASP A 592 16.55 -7.88 19.11
CA ASP A 592 16.77 -6.76 20.06
C ASP A 592 15.72 -6.74 21.18
N ALA A 593 14.47 -7.08 20.89
CA ALA A 593 13.45 -7.23 21.92
C ALA A 593 13.81 -8.34 22.94
N ALA A 594 14.36 -9.46 22.45
CA ALA A 594 14.83 -10.53 23.33
C ALA A 594 16.02 -10.09 24.19
N LYS A 595 17.03 -9.42 23.60
CA LYS A 595 18.17 -8.84 24.34
C LYS A 595 17.72 -7.85 25.40
N ASN A 596 16.87 -6.89 25.00
CA ASN A 596 16.32 -5.87 25.90
C ASN A 596 15.60 -6.51 27.10
N ARG A 597 14.84 -7.58 26.87
CA ARG A 597 14.19 -8.33 27.96
C ARG A 597 15.21 -8.99 28.89
N MET A 598 16.24 -9.61 28.35
CA MET A 598 17.30 -10.24 29.15
C MET A 598 18.03 -9.19 30.01
N GLU A 599 18.38 -8.05 29.42
CA GLU A 599 19.17 -6.99 30.04
C GLU A 599 18.34 -5.97 30.85
N GLY A 600 17.03 -5.91 30.67
CA GLY A 600 16.16 -4.93 31.33
C GLY A 600 16.24 -3.54 30.73
N ILE A 601 16.43 -3.47 29.43
CA ILE A 601 16.46 -2.23 28.65
C ILE A 601 15.06 -1.90 28.13
N ASP A 602 14.59 -0.68 28.37
CA ASP A 602 13.32 -0.19 27.85
C ASP A 602 13.51 0.46 26.47
N SER A 603 12.56 0.26 25.56
CA SER A 603 12.52 0.88 24.24
C SER A 603 11.17 1.53 23.95
N ALA A 604 11.17 2.70 23.33
CA ALA A 604 9.96 3.37 22.87
C ALA A 604 9.46 2.82 21.50
N GLN A 605 10.28 2.03 20.81
CA GLN A 605 9.94 1.42 19.54
C GLN A 605 8.81 0.40 19.69
N PHE A 606 8.05 0.22 18.60
CA PHE A 606 6.95 -0.74 18.57
C PHE A 606 7.45 -2.17 18.65
N SER A 607 7.21 -2.83 19.75
CA SER A 607 7.75 -4.15 20.07
C SER A 607 7.04 -5.30 19.32
N PRO A 608 7.65 -6.50 19.23
CA PRO A 608 6.98 -7.70 18.71
C PRO A 608 5.67 -8.04 19.44
N GLU A 609 5.58 -7.82 20.75
CA GLU A 609 4.36 -8.04 21.50
C GLU A 609 3.26 -7.01 21.17
N GLN A 610 3.62 -5.75 20.97
CA GLN A 610 2.68 -4.73 20.50
C GLN A 610 2.19 -5.05 19.09
N SER A 611 3.09 -5.47 18.19
CA SER A 611 2.75 -5.95 16.86
C SER A 611 1.80 -7.15 16.90
N SER A 612 2.06 -8.12 17.77
CA SER A 612 1.18 -9.27 17.99
C SER A 612 -0.23 -8.84 18.42
N ARG A 613 -0.33 -7.93 19.40
CA ARG A 613 -1.63 -7.41 19.87
C ARG A 613 -2.38 -6.65 18.79
N TRP A 614 -1.66 -5.88 17.97
CA TRP A 614 -2.25 -5.16 16.86
C TRP A 614 -2.85 -6.12 15.81
N PHE A 615 -2.10 -7.13 15.37
CA PHE A 615 -2.58 -8.14 14.43
C PHE A 615 -3.78 -8.94 14.97
N ASP A 616 -3.76 -9.32 16.25
CA ASP A 616 -4.86 -10.03 16.90
C ASP A 616 -6.14 -9.20 16.92
N ARG A 617 -6.04 -7.91 17.30
CA ARG A 617 -7.17 -6.98 17.34
C ARG A 617 -7.77 -6.79 15.94
N VAL A 618 -6.94 -6.49 14.93
CA VAL A 618 -7.42 -6.29 13.55
C VAL A 618 -8.08 -7.55 13.01
N SER A 619 -7.51 -8.73 13.26
CA SER A 619 -8.11 -10.01 12.87
C SER A 619 -9.51 -10.20 13.45
N LYS A 620 -9.67 -10.00 14.76
CA LYS A 620 -10.96 -10.13 15.45
C LYS A 620 -12.00 -9.13 14.97
N ASP A 621 -11.60 -7.88 14.81
CA ASP A 621 -12.47 -6.81 14.32
C ASP A 621 -13.01 -7.12 12.92
N VAL A 622 -12.12 -7.55 12.02
CA VAL A 622 -12.50 -7.90 10.63
C VAL A 622 -13.42 -9.12 10.60
N LEU A 623 -13.10 -10.19 11.34
CA LEU A 623 -13.95 -11.39 11.38
C LEU A 623 -15.35 -11.08 11.94
N SER A 624 -15.45 -10.21 12.94
CA SER A 624 -16.74 -9.76 13.47
C SER A 624 -17.56 -8.95 12.45
N LEU A 625 -16.91 -8.04 11.70
CA LEU A 625 -17.58 -7.29 10.64
C LEU A 625 -18.02 -8.18 9.48
N VAL A 626 -17.20 -9.16 9.13
CA VAL A 626 -17.53 -10.17 8.09
C VAL A 626 -18.75 -10.98 8.52
N GLU A 627 -18.82 -11.45 9.77
CA GLU A 627 -19.97 -12.17 10.29
C GLU A 627 -21.24 -11.32 10.23
N GLN A 628 -21.17 -10.05 10.61
CA GLN A 628 -22.29 -9.12 10.51
C GLN A 628 -22.73 -8.91 9.04
N ALA A 629 -21.77 -8.79 8.11
CA ALA A 629 -22.09 -8.67 6.68
C ALA A 629 -22.79 -9.93 6.15
N GLU A 630 -22.31 -11.14 6.52
CA GLU A 630 -22.91 -12.43 6.14
C GLU A 630 -24.34 -12.58 6.69
N GLN A 631 -24.63 -12.05 7.88
CA GLN A 631 -25.98 -12.04 8.46
C GLN A 631 -26.92 -11.05 7.78
N GLN A 632 -26.40 -9.94 7.24
CA GLN A 632 -27.19 -8.83 6.71
C GLN A 632 -27.33 -8.81 5.18
N ILE A 633 -26.60 -9.67 4.44
CA ILE A 633 -26.56 -9.63 2.98
C ILE A 633 -27.89 -9.96 2.32
N GLY A 634 -28.70 -10.86 2.88
CA GLY A 634 -30.00 -11.23 2.37
C GLY A 634 -30.03 -11.55 0.87
N GLY A 635 -30.95 -10.95 0.13
CA GLY A 635 -31.10 -11.16 -1.32
C GLY A 635 -30.02 -10.52 -2.20
N TYR A 636 -29.07 -9.79 -1.63
CA TYR A 636 -27.92 -9.21 -2.36
C TYR A 636 -26.74 -10.17 -2.47
N ARG A 637 -26.81 -11.37 -1.89
CA ARG A 637 -25.71 -12.35 -1.97
C ARG A 637 -25.45 -12.73 -3.43
N ASN A 638 -24.22 -12.58 -3.86
CA ASN A 638 -23.75 -12.85 -5.22
C ASN A 638 -22.28 -13.30 -5.21
N LYS A 639 -21.75 -13.68 -6.37
CA LYS A 639 -20.35 -14.13 -6.50
C LYS A 639 -19.33 -13.07 -6.05
N GLU A 640 -19.59 -11.79 -6.28
CA GLU A 640 -18.72 -10.69 -5.82
C GLU A 640 -18.68 -10.65 -4.30
N PHE A 641 -19.83 -10.78 -3.64
CA PHE A 641 -19.89 -10.84 -2.17
C PHE A 641 -19.08 -12.01 -1.63
N ASP A 642 -19.32 -13.23 -2.14
CA ASP A 642 -18.65 -14.44 -1.66
C ASP A 642 -17.12 -14.33 -1.83
N SER A 643 -16.63 -13.85 -2.98
CA SER A 643 -15.22 -13.60 -3.23
C SER A 643 -14.63 -12.52 -2.31
N THR A 644 -15.36 -11.44 -2.07
CA THR A 644 -14.94 -10.33 -1.19
C THR A 644 -14.78 -10.81 0.26
N ILE A 645 -15.74 -11.59 0.76
CA ILE A 645 -15.70 -12.17 2.11
C ILE A 645 -14.50 -13.12 2.26
N VAL A 646 -14.20 -13.90 1.24
CA VAL A 646 -13.04 -14.81 1.25
C VAL A 646 -11.73 -14.04 1.37
N ASP A 647 -11.54 -12.97 0.61
CA ASP A 647 -10.35 -12.12 0.72
C ASP A 647 -10.17 -11.55 2.13
N MET A 648 -11.26 -11.06 2.72
CA MET A 648 -11.23 -10.51 4.08
C MET A 648 -10.88 -11.59 5.12
N LYS A 649 -11.43 -12.81 4.99
CA LYS A 649 -11.11 -13.94 5.86
C LYS A 649 -9.64 -14.38 5.70
N ILE A 650 -9.14 -14.48 4.46
CA ILE A 650 -7.73 -14.78 4.19
C ILE A 650 -6.82 -13.80 4.91
N LEU A 651 -7.05 -12.50 4.73
CA LEU A 651 -6.23 -11.45 5.34
C LEU A 651 -6.37 -11.42 6.88
N ALA A 652 -7.58 -11.63 7.41
CA ALA A 652 -7.80 -11.68 8.85
C ALA A 652 -7.06 -12.87 9.50
N TYR A 653 -7.10 -14.05 8.90
CA TYR A 653 -6.35 -15.20 9.41
C TYR A 653 -4.84 -15.09 9.16
N LEU A 654 -4.40 -14.39 8.11
CA LEU A 654 -3.00 -14.00 7.93
C LEU A 654 -2.53 -13.09 9.07
N ALA A 655 -3.35 -12.11 9.49
CA ALA A 655 -3.06 -11.29 10.65
C ALA A 655 -2.96 -12.13 11.94
N LEU A 656 -3.89 -13.07 12.16
CA LEU A 656 -3.85 -13.97 13.31
C LEU A 656 -2.58 -14.85 13.29
N TYR A 657 -2.18 -15.35 12.13
CA TYR A 657 -0.92 -16.06 11.93
C TYR A 657 0.28 -15.21 12.38
N HIS A 658 0.39 -13.97 11.90
CA HIS A 658 1.47 -13.06 12.28
C HIS A 658 1.40 -12.67 13.77
N SER A 659 0.21 -12.55 14.35
CA SER A 659 0.04 -12.32 15.79
C SER A 659 0.70 -13.42 16.64
N GLN A 660 0.46 -14.68 16.29
CA GLN A 660 1.04 -15.80 17.01
C GLN A 660 2.54 -15.95 16.72
N ARG A 661 2.91 -15.74 15.46
CA ARG A 661 4.28 -15.94 15.01
C ARG A 661 5.26 -14.88 15.52
N ALA A 662 4.82 -13.65 15.72
CA ALA A 662 5.63 -12.60 16.36
C ALA A 662 6.04 -13.02 17.80
N LYS A 663 5.10 -13.58 18.55
CA LYS A 663 5.38 -14.13 19.91
C LYS A 663 6.24 -15.38 19.85
N ALA A 664 5.99 -16.28 18.90
CA ALA A 664 6.80 -17.49 18.71
C ALA A 664 8.26 -17.13 18.40
N GLY A 665 8.47 -16.18 17.49
CA GLY A 665 9.80 -15.65 17.16
C GLY A 665 10.53 -15.07 18.38
N LEU A 666 9.83 -14.25 19.17
CA LEU A 666 10.39 -13.69 20.40
C LEU A 666 10.74 -14.78 21.41
N SER A 667 9.86 -15.77 21.63
CA SER A 667 10.15 -16.89 22.52
C SER A 667 11.35 -17.72 22.03
N TYR A 668 11.46 -17.93 20.71
CA TYR A 668 12.61 -18.61 20.13
C TYR A 668 13.92 -17.81 20.30
N ALA A 669 13.89 -16.49 20.09
CA ALA A 669 15.04 -15.62 20.34
C ALA A 669 15.45 -15.61 21.81
N LEU A 670 14.48 -15.55 22.72
CA LEU A 670 14.74 -15.67 24.16
C LEU A 670 15.37 -17.01 24.53
N PHE A 671 14.92 -18.11 23.95
CA PHE A 671 15.59 -19.41 24.10
C PHE A 671 17.06 -19.35 23.63
N LYS A 672 17.32 -18.70 22.51
CA LYS A 672 18.68 -18.57 21.95
C LYS A 672 19.59 -17.72 22.84
N HIS A 673 19.07 -16.68 23.48
CA HIS A 673 19.84 -15.80 24.37
C HIS A 673 20.00 -16.37 25.79
N SER A 674 19.00 -17.05 26.32
CA SER A 674 18.99 -17.53 27.71
C SER A 674 19.43 -18.98 27.87
N GLY A 675 19.23 -19.84 26.87
CA GLY A 675 19.34 -21.29 26.98
C GLY A 675 18.17 -21.93 27.75
N ASP A 676 17.17 -21.16 28.15
CA ASP A 676 15.98 -21.65 28.89
C ASP A 676 15.06 -22.44 27.97
N VAL A 677 14.98 -23.76 28.13
CA VAL A 677 14.17 -24.63 27.30
C VAL A 677 12.67 -24.33 27.37
N ASN A 678 12.20 -23.73 28.48
CA ASN A 678 10.82 -23.28 28.59
C ASN A 678 10.43 -22.25 27.52
N ALA A 679 11.39 -21.42 27.07
CA ALA A 679 11.15 -20.47 25.99
C ALA A 679 11.03 -21.18 24.63
N LEU A 680 11.73 -22.32 24.42
CA LEU A 680 11.55 -23.16 23.23
C LEU A 680 10.17 -23.84 23.24
N ASP A 681 9.72 -24.33 24.41
CA ASP A 681 8.38 -24.91 24.55
C ASP A 681 7.28 -23.88 24.22
N ASP A 682 7.41 -22.64 24.73
CA ASP A 682 6.52 -21.52 24.38
C ASP A 682 6.56 -21.21 22.88
N ALA A 683 7.73 -21.23 22.24
CA ALA A 683 7.88 -21.01 20.82
C ALA A 683 7.16 -22.07 19.97
N ILE A 684 7.29 -23.35 20.36
CA ILE A 684 6.61 -24.48 19.71
C ILE A 684 5.08 -24.37 19.83
N ASP A 685 4.58 -24.05 21.01
CA ASP A 685 3.13 -23.88 21.25
C ASP A 685 2.56 -22.73 20.42
N LEU A 686 3.24 -21.58 20.39
CA LEU A 686 2.83 -20.42 19.62
C LEU A 686 2.93 -20.63 18.10
N GLU A 687 3.97 -21.31 17.63
CA GLU A 687 4.09 -21.66 16.21
C GLU A 687 2.99 -22.66 15.78
N SER A 688 2.63 -23.61 16.64
CA SER A 688 1.49 -24.50 16.42
C SER A 688 0.17 -23.74 16.29
N LYS A 689 -0.03 -22.69 17.09
CA LYS A 689 -1.20 -21.78 17.01
C LYS A 689 -1.17 -20.95 15.73
N ALA A 690 0.01 -20.49 15.31
CA ALA A 690 0.18 -19.78 14.04
C ALA A 690 -0.20 -20.69 12.85
N ILE A 691 0.27 -21.95 12.85
CA ILE A 691 -0.09 -22.94 11.82
C ILE A 691 -1.59 -23.24 11.82
N THR A 692 -2.23 -23.27 12.99
CA THR A 692 -3.69 -23.42 13.09
C THR A 692 -4.42 -22.24 12.42
N ALA A 693 -3.93 -21.00 12.61
CA ALA A 693 -4.47 -19.82 11.92
C ALA A 693 -4.27 -19.91 10.39
N TRP A 694 -3.11 -20.38 9.94
CA TRP A 694 -2.88 -20.65 8.51
C TRP A 694 -3.81 -21.71 7.93
N GLY A 695 -4.10 -22.75 8.70
CA GLY A 695 -5.11 -23.77 8.33
C GLY A 695 -6.49 -23.16 8.06
N LYS A 696 -6.95 -22.24 8.93
CA LYS A 696 -8.20 -21.50 8.74
C LYS A 696 -8.16 -20.57 7.51
N LEU A 697 -7.01 -19.99 7.21
CA LEU A 697 -6.79 -19.21 5.99
C LEU A 697 -6.99 -20.11 4.76
N VAL A 698 -6.37 -21.28 4.73
CA VAL A 698 -6.50 -22.26 3.63
C VAL A 698 -7.95 -22.74 3.48
N GLU A 699 -8.62 -23.02 4.59
CA GLU A 699 -10.06 -23.39 4.60
C GLU A 699 -10.92 -22.27 4.01
N SER A 700 -10.64 -21.01 4.36
CA SER A 700 -11.35 -19.84 3.84
C SER A 700 -11.12 -19.61 2.35
N ALA A 701 -9.88 -19.77 1.87
CA ALA A 701 -9.55 -19.67 0.46
C ALA A 701 -10.26 -20.74 -0.37
N GLY A 702 -10.46 -21.93 0.19
CA GLY A 702 -11.22 -23.02 -0.42
C GLY A 702 -10.81 -23.30 -1.85
N ASP A 703 -11.81 -23.38 -2.73
CA ASP A 703 -11.66 -23.60 -4.17
C ASP A 703 -12.04 -22.39 -5.03
N ILE A 704 -12.12 -21.20 -4.44
CA ILE A 704 -12.53 -19.98 -5.17
C ILE A 704 -11.43 -19.55 -6.15
N TYR A 705 -10.18 -19.56 -5.71
CA TYR A 705 -9.04 -19.16 -6.52
C TYR A 705 -8.55 -20.28 -7.46
N HIS A 706 -7.92 -19.87 -8.55
CA HIS A 706 -7.17 -20.78 -9.41
C HIS A 706 -6.12 -21.55 -8.60
N GLU A 707 -5.92 -22.82 -8.93
CA GLU A 707 -5.05 -23.71 -8.14
C GLU A 707 -3.58 -23.30 -8.15
N ASN A 708 -3.13 -22.70 -9.25
CA ASN A 708 -1.77 -22.26 -9.47
C ASN A 708 -1.75 -20.78 -9.89
N LEU A 709 -1.74 -19.90 -8.91
CA LEU A 709 -1.64 -18.45 -9.12
C LEU A 709 -0.21 -18.09 -9.54
N MET A 710 -0.01 -17.79 -10.81
CA MET A 710 1.32 -17.52 -11.39
C MET A 710 1.65 -16.03 -11.32
N MET A 711 2.21 -15.58 -10.19
CA MET A 711 2.59 -14.18 -9.92
C MET A 711 4.09 -13.93 -10.07
N GLY A 712 4.86 -14.91 -10.52
CA GLY A 712 6.30 -14.88 -10.72
C GLY A 712 6.87 -16.29 -10.80
N ARG A 713 8.20 -16.42 -10.74
CA ARG A 713 8.87 -17.72 -10.92
C ARG A 713 8.59 -18.71 -9.79
N ALA A 714 8.39 -19.97 -10.16
CA ALA A 714 8.18 -21.06 -9.20
C ALA A 714 9.37 -21.27 -8.24
N SER A 715 10.63 -21.09 -8.73
CA SER A 715 11.83 -21.17 -7.90
C SER A 715 11.95 -20.10 -6.80
N ALA A 716 11.17 -19.03 -6.91
CA ALA A 716 11.04 -17.97 -5.90
C ALA A 716 9.74 -18.08 -5.07
N ASP A 717 9.00 -19.18 -5.22
CA ASP A 717 7.74 -19.45 -4.51
C ASP A 717 6.65 -18.39 -4.81
N LEU A 718 6.67 -17.84 -6.04
CA LEU A 718 5.71 -16.85 -6.52
C LEU A 718 4.59 -17.47 -7.37
N THR A 719 4.43 -18.80 -7.29
CA THR A 719 3.35 -19.57 -7.90
C THR A 719 2.61 -20.38 -6.85
N GLY A 720 1.51 -21.01 -7.23
CA GLY A 720 0.76 -21.96 -6.39
C GLY A 720 -0.34 -21.30 -5.56
N HIS A 721 -0.72 -21.97 -4.49
CA HIS A 721 -1.84 -21.62 -3.62
C HIS A 721 -1.39 -21.54 -2.15
N TRP A 722 -2.17 -20.91 -1.27
CA TRP A 722 -1.88 -20.84 0.19
C TRP A 722 -1.74 -22.22 0.83
N ARG A 723 -2.42 -23.26 0.31
CA ARG A 723 -2.32 -24.65 0.79
C ARG A 723 -0.90 -25.22 0.70
N ASP A 724 -0.09 -24.73 -0.25
CA ASP A 724 1.27 -25.23 -0.47
C ASP A 724 2.22 -24.83 0.67
N GLU A 725 1.93 -23.72 1.35
CA GLU A 725 2.72 -23.28 2.50
C GLU A 725 2.45 -24.10 3.76
N LEU A 726 1.27 -24.70 3.91
CA LEU A 726 0.89 -25.45 5.12
C LEU A 726 1.79 -26.66 5.36
N SER A 727 2.17 -27.37 4.31
CA SER A 727 3.10 -28.50 4.40
C SER A 727 4.49 -28.07 4.86
N LYS A 728 4.98 -26.94 4.36
CA LYS A 728 6.28 -26.36 4.73
C LYS A 728 6.27 -25.89 6.19
N LEU A 729 5.17 -25.28 6.65
CA LEU A 729 4.98 -24.85 8.04
C LEU A 729 4.99 -26.03 9.01
N ASN A 730 4.27 -27.13 8.70
CA ASN A 730 4.28 -28.33 9.53
C ASN A 730 5.67 -28.96 9.60
N ALA A 731 6.38 -29.05 8.47
CA ALA A 731 7.77 -29.56 8.46
C ALA A 731 8.71 -28.66 9.30
N GLY A 732 8.50 -27.36 9.32
CA GLY A 732 9.23 -26.44 10.20
C GLY A 732 8.97 -26.66 11.68
N LEU A 733 7.71 -26.88 12.05
CA LEU A 733 7.30 -27.20 13.43
C LEU A 733 7.90 -28.53 13.90
N ASP A 734 7.92 -29.55 13.06
CA ASP A 734 8.48 -30.84 13.42
C ASP A 734 10.01 -30.74 13.68
N LYS A 735 10.72 -29.92 12.93
CA LYS A 735 12.15 -29.61 13.23
C LYS A 735 12.31 -28.97 14.63
N LEU A 736 11.43 -28.06 15.03
CA LEU A 736 11.46 -27.46 16.36
C LEU A 736 11.19 -28.52 17.45
N ARG A 737 10.23 -29.42 17.24
CA ARG A 737 9.94 -30.53 18.17
C ARG A 737 11.12 -31.49 18.31
N GLU A 738 11.81 -31.83 17.22
CA GLU A 738 13.04 -32.64 17.26
C GLU A 738 14.18 -31.90 17.98
N GLN A 739 14.32 -30.58 17.77
CA GLN A 739 15.25 -29.74 18.53
C GLN A 739 14.95 -29.81 20.03
N ARG A 740 13.68 -29.71 20.43
CA ARG A 740 13.25 -29.84 21.83
C ARG A 740 13.55 -31.22 22.41
N LYS A 741 13.24 -32.28 21.69
CA LYS A 741 13.47 -33.67 22.08
C LYS A 741 14.94 -34.00 22.28
N SER A 742 15.82 -33.44 21.42
CA SER A 742 17.26 -33.64 21.49
C SER A 742 17.98 -32.60 22.37
N PHE A 743 17.22 -31.69 23.01
CA PHE A 743 17.77 -30.64 23.84
C PHE A 743 18.57 -31.20 25.02
N LYS A 744 19.78 -30.69 25.16
CA LYS A 744 20.61 -30.88 26.36
C LYS A 744 21.11 -29.50 26.79
N PRO A 745 20.88 -29.10 28.04
CA PRO A 745 21.38 -27.82 28.51
C PRO A 745 22.92 -27.80 28.49
N ALA A 746 23.47 -26.63 28.22
CA ALA A 746 24.90 -26.41 28.27
C ALA A 746 25.41 -26.56 29.73
N ILE A 747 26.51 -27.22 29.91
CA ILE A 747 27.26 -27.24 31.17
C ILE A 747 28.52 -26.44 30.90
N ILE A 748 28.66 -25.27 31.50
CA ILE A 748 29.76 -24.36 31.31
C ILE A 748 30.85 -24.64 32.39
N ASP A 749 32.04 -24.99 31.98
CA ASP A 749 33.20 -25.26 32.88
C ASP A 749 32.91 -26.26 34.00
N GLY A 750 31.98 -27.19 33.79
CA GLY A 750 31.57 -28.17 34.78
C GLY A 750 30.77 -27.60 35.97
N LYS A 751 30.39 -26.30 35.94
CA LYS A 751 29.65 -25.62 36.98
C LYS A 751 28.13 -25.78 36.81
N ILE A 752 27.40 -25.50 37.86
CA ILE A 752 25.95 -25.38 37.79
C ILE A 752 25.55 -24.19 36.92
N THR A 753 24.59 -24.40 36.03
CA THR A 753 24.04 -23.34 35.15
C THR A 753 22.55 -23.16 35.42
N ILE A 754 22.12 -21.91 35.57
CA ILE A 754 20.71 -21.50 35.64
C ILE A 754 20.38 -20.68 34.40
N ALA A 755 19.62 -21.28 33.47
CA ALA A 755 19.07 -20.60 32.32
C ALA A 755 17.62 -20.16 32.59
N HIS A 756 17.36 -18.87 32.51
CA HIS A 756 16.08 -18.28 32.85
C HIS A 756 15.76 -17.05 32.01
N VAL A 757 14.53 -16.93 31.54
CA VAL A 757 14.02 -15.71 30.90
C VAL A 757 13.43 -14.79 31.99
N PRO A 758 14.00 -13.60 32.24
CA PRO A 758 13.51 -12.70 33.27
C PRO A 758 12.07 -12.23 33.04
N ILE A 759 11.21 -12.34 34.08
CA ILE A 759 9.87 -11.78 34.07
C ILE A 759 9.92 -10.39 34.70
N ARG A 760 9.79 -9.37 33.86
CA ARG A 760 9.96 -7.97 34.28
C ARG A 760 8.64 -7.23 34.52
N LYS A 761 7.49 -7.83 34.16
CA LYS A 761 6.16 -7.22 34.33
C LYS A 761 5.16 -8.28 34.87
N ALA A 762 4.34 -7.93 35.82
CA ALA A 762 3.30 -8.79 36.42
C ALA A 762 2.06 -7.96 36.77
N GLN A 763 0.91 -8.65 36.94
CA GLN A 763 -0.32 -7.99 37.35
C GLN A 763 -0.47 -8.15 38.91
N PRO A 764 -0.82 -7.07 39.61
CA PRO A 764 -1.06 -7.15 41.04
C PRO A 764 -2.21 -8.11 41.34
N GLY A 765 -2.06 -8.89 42.41
CA GLY A 765 -3.10 -9.80 42.84
C GLY A 765 -3.33 -11.03 41.95
N LYS A 766 -2.43 -11.31 41.01
CA LYS A 766 -2.41 -12.56 40.22
C LYS A 766 -1.19 -13.38 40.57
N GLU A 767 -1.33 -14.70 40.51
CA GLU A 767 -0.20 -15.61 40.67
C GLU A 767 0.87 -15.39 39.60
N LEU A 768 2.16 -15.51 40.00
CA LEU A 768 3.29 -15.38 39.08
C LEU A 768 4.12 -16.66 39.10
N THR A 769 4.15 -17.35 37.95
CA THR A 769 4.95 -18.57 37.77
C THR A 769 6.31 -18.24 37.19
N ILE A 770 7.38 -18.58 37.89
CA ILE A 770 8.76 -18.49 37.46
C ILE A 770 9.23 -19.88 37.05
N ARG A 771 9.87 -19.98 35.86
CA ARG A 771 10.39 -21.21 35.27
C ARG A 771 11.89 -21.03 35.03
N ALA A 772 12.65 -22.09 35.10
CA ALA A 772 14.08 -22.10 34.77
C ALA A 772 14.52 -23.48 34.28
N THR A 773 15.56 -23.48 33.46
CA THR A 773 16.33 -24.68 33.10
C THR A 773 17.59 -24.70 33.92
N VAL A 774 17.76 -25.74 34.76
CA VAL A 774 18.93 -25.88 35.62
C VAL A 774 19.69 -27.16 35.28
N SER A 775 21.00 -27.06 35.11
CA SER A 775 21.87 -28.19 34.80
C SER A 775 23.16 -28.15 35.63
N ALA A 776 23.66 -29.32 35.91
CA ALA A 776 24.95 -29.53 36.57
C ALA A 776 25.59 -30.80 36.00
N LYS A 777 26.88 -30.98 36.26
CA LYS A 777 27.63 -32.21 35.89
C LYS A 777 27.09 -33.44 36.60
N ASP A 778 26.76 -33.24 37.90
CA ASP A 778 26.18 -34.25 38.76
C ASP A 778 24.73 -33.86 39.13
N SER A 779 24.06 -34.49 40.11
CA SER A 779 22.74 -34.14 40.54
C SER A 779 22.71 -32.74 41.16
N VAL A 780 21.57 -32.03 41.01
CA VAL A 780 21.28 -30.77 41.68
C VAL A 780 20.61 -31.11 43.01
N ASP A 781 21.11 -30.56 44.13
CA ASP A 781 20.56 -30.84 45.47
C ASP A 781 19.20 -30.19 45.72
N ASN A 782 19.13 -28.87 45.38
CA ASN A 782 17.89 -28.11 45.46
C ASN A 782 17.90 -26.94 44.48
N VAL A 783 16.72 -26.50 44.07
CA VAL A 783 16.52 -25.25 43.29
C VAL A 783 15.45 -24.45 44.01
N ARG A 784 15.76 -23.20 44.39
CA ARG A 784 14.88 -22.34 45.17
C ARG A 784 14.67 -20.99 44.49
N LEU A 785 13.44 -20.47 44.61
CA LEU A 785 13.09 -19.12 44.25
C LEU A 785 13.14 -18.23 45.50
N GLY A 786 14.04 -17.27 45.51
CA GLY A 786 14.05 -16.18 46.48
C GLY A 786 13.26 -15.01 45.98
N TYR A 787 12.34 -14.49 46.79
CA TYR A 787 11.60 -13.28 46.39
C TYR A 787 11.43 -12.34 47.61
N ARG A 788 11.31 -11.05 47.29
CA ARG A 788 11.05 -10.02 48.31
C ARG A 788 10.26 -8.86 47.71
N SER A 789 9.51 -8.16 48.54
CA SER A 789 8.90 -6.87 48.20
C SER A 789 9.54 -5.77 49.04
N LYS A 790 9.86 -4.61 48.39
CA LYS A 790 10.57 -3.50 49.07
C LYS A 790 11.95 -3.91 49.62
N GLN A 791 12.31 -3.46 50.81
CA GLN A 791 13.60 -3.74 51.47
C GLN A 791 13.56 -4.88 52.50
N SER A 792 12.60 -5.78 52.39
CA SER A 792 12.52 -6.96 53.25
C SER A 792 13.58 -8.01 52.91
N ASP A 793 13.82 -8.96 53.80
CA ASP A 793 14.63 -10.15 53.50
C ASP A 793 13.96 -11.03 52.45
N TYR A 794 14.75 -11.88 51.78
CA TYR A 794 14.22 -12.85 50.83
C TYR A 794 13.40 -13.93 51.53
N ALA A 795 12.15 -14.10 51.12
CA ALA A 795 11.39 -15.31 51.34
C ALA A 795 11.75 -16.36 50.29
N TRP A 796 11.80 -17.63 50.67
CA TRP A 796 12.24 -18.71 49.79
C TRP A 796 11.13 -19.73 49.55
N VAL A 797 11.03 -20.22 48.32
CA VAL A 797 10.11 -21.27 47.88
C VAL A 797 10.90 -22.27 47.04
N ASP A 798 10.75 -23.57 47.33
CA ASP A 798 11.37 -24.62 46.53
C ASP A 798 10.73 -24.68 45.16
N MET A 799 11.56 -24.74 44.11
CA MET A 799 11.12 -24.93 42.74
C MET A 799 10.99 -26.44 42.46
N LYS A 800 9.80 -26.84 42.00
CA LYS A 800 9.54 -28.25 41.66
C LYS A 800 10.07 -28.59 40.29
N GLN A 801 10.81 -29.69 40.19
CA GLN A 801 11.17 -30.26 38.90
C GLN A 801 9.93 -30.84 38.25
N THR A 802 9.61 -30.40 37.05
CA THR A 802 8.46 -30.83 36.23
C THR A 802 8.87 -31.79 35.10
N GLU A 803 10.07 -31.62 34.59
CA GLU A 803 10.71 -32.43 33.57
C GLU A 803 12.24 -32.47 33.81
N PRO A 804 13.01 -33.31 33.15
CA PRO A 804 14.47 -33.25 33.18
C PRO A 804 14.98 -31.81 32.91
N PHE A 805 15.75 -31.28 33.86
CA PHE A 805 16.32 -29.91 33.84
C PHE A 805 15.33 -28.76 34.06
N VAL A 806 14.01 -28.99 34.01
CA VAL A 806 12.97 -27.94 34.07
C VAL A 806 12.41 -27.79 35.47
N TYR A 807 12.53 -26.61 36.04
CA TYR A 807 12.07 -26.27 37.42
C TYR A 807 11.05 -25.13 37.36
N ARG A 808 10.05 -25.20 38.27
CA ARG A 808 8.94 -24.22 38.34
C ARG A 808 8.58 -23.91 39.79
N ALA A 809 8.34 -22.63 40.09
CA ALA A 809 7.69 -22.17 41.30
C ALA A 809 6.63 -21.12 40.98
N THR A 810 5.57 -21.06 41.77
CA THR A 810 4.49 -20.08 41.63
C THR A 810 4.38 -19.24 42.89
N LEU A 811 4.56 -17.92 42.76
CA LEU A 811 4.28 -16.96 43.80
C LEU A 811 2.77 -16.77 43.93
N LYS A 812 2.26 -16.78 45.15
CA LYS A 812 0.84 -16.56 45.43
C LYS A 812 0.45 -15.12 45.07
N ALA A 813 -0.79 -14.92 44.68
CA ALA A 813 -1.34 -13.61 44.32
C ALA A 813 -1.04 -12.50 45.36
N LYS A 814 -1.09 -12.81 46.64
CA LYS A 814 -0.81 -11.87 47.74
C LYS A 814 0.66 -11.38 47.79
N ASP A 815 1.58 -12.14 47.23
CA ASP A 815 3.02 -11.87 47.22
C ASP A 815 3.46 -11.10 45.96
N VAL A 816 2.57 -10.97 44.97
CA VAL A 816 2.79 -10.22 43.70
C VAL A 816 2.31 -8.77 43.91
N ILE A 817 3.17 -7.96 44.51
CA ILE A 817 2.89 -6.56 44.89
C ILE A 817 4.02 -5.64 44.41
N THR A 818 3.77 -4.33 44.39
CA THR A 818 4.74 -3.30 44.05
C THR A 818 6.06 -3.43 44.79
N GLY A 819 7.17 -3.35 44.03
CA GLY A 819 8.54 -3.50 44.55
C GLY A 819 9.02 -4.94 44.60
N LEU A 820 8.31 -5.87 43.94
CA LEU A 820 8.71 -7.28 43.83
C LEU A 820 10.06 -7.41 43.12
N ASN A 821 10.96 -8.17 43.79
CA ASN A 821 12.21 -8.63 43.21
C ASN A 821 12.34 -10.13 43.47
N TYR A 822 12.90 -10.86 42.52
CA TYR A 822 13.18 -12.29 42.71
C TYR A 822 14.54 -12.70 42.14
N LEU A 823 15.04 -13.83 42.59
CA LEU A 823 16.22 -14.51 42.06
C LEU A 823 16.04 -16.03 42.19
N ILE A 824 16.79 -16.77 41.39
CA ILE A 824 16.82 -18.24 41.48
C ILE A 824 18.18 -18.66 42.03
N GLU A 825 18.17 -19.57 43.00
CA GLU A 825 19.38 -20.13 43.61
C GLU A 825 19.34 -21.65 43.52
N THR A 826 20.48 -22.25 43.26
CA THR A 826 20.64 -23.71 43.28
C THR A 826 21.96 -24.10 43.92
N SER A 827 22.06 -25.35 44.40
CA SER A 827 23.30 -25.88 44.95
C SER A 827 23.55 -27.34 44.53
N ASN A 828 24.82 -27.71 44.54
CA ASN A 828 25.30 -29.09 44.30
C ASN A 828 26.58 -29.34 45.09
N GLY A 829 26.57 -30.27 46.06
CA GLY A 829 27.77 -30.68 46.78
C GLY A 829 28.56 -29.58 47.48
N GLY A 830 27.94 -28.43 47.79
CA GLY A 830 28.60 -27.26 48.38
C GLY A 830 28.82 -26.08 47.44
N GLU A 831 28.77 -26.27 46.14
CA GLU A 831 28.71 -25.17 45.19
C GLU A 831 27.33 -24.53 45.15
N ARG A 832 27.31 -23.22 45.09
CA ARG A 832 26.05 -22.45 44.93
C ARG A 832 26.16 -21.55 43.74
N GLU A 833 25.06 -21.53 42.97
CA GLU A 833 24.87 -20.60 41.86
C GLU A 833 23.56 -19.86 41.99
N ARG A 834 23.52 -18.61 41.61
CA ARG A 834 22.28 -17.80 41.65
C ARG A 834 22.25 -16.79 40.50
N THR A 835 21.04 -16.50 40.08
CA THR A 835 20.82 -15.40 39.11
C THR A 835 20.96 -14.04 39.78
N ASP A 836 21.22 -13.00 38.95
CA ASP A 836 21.02 -11.64 39.45
C ASP A 836 19.56 -11.41 39.82
N PRO A 837 19.31 -10.50 40.80
CA PRO A 837 17.93 -10.13 41.19
C PRO A 837 17.18 -9.46 40.02
N VAL A 838 16.00 -9.98 39.72
CA VAL A 838 15.10 -9.42 38.70
C VAL A 838 14.06 -8.52 39.34
N ALA A 839 14.05 -7.25 39.03
CA ALA A 839 12.98 -6.32 39.41
C ALA A 839 11.76 -6.53 38.53
N VAL A 840 10.57 -6.61 39.16
CA VAL A 840 9.29 -6.81 38.46
C VAL A 840 8.41 -5.58 38.59
N ALA A 841 8.04 -4.95 37.52
CA ALA A 841 7.00 -3.91 37.50
C ALA A 841 5.63 -4.57 37.71
N VAL A 842 5.11 -4.49 38.94
CA VAL A 842 3.79 -5.03 39.27
C VAL A 842 2.74 -3.94 39.07
N THR A 843 2.07 -3.97 37.93
CA THR A 843 1.14 -2.93 37.49
C THR A 843 0.06 -3.47 36.56
N VAL A 844 -1.07 -2.78 36.50
CA VAL A 844 -2.09 -2.96 35.44
C VAL A 844 -1.92 -1.95 34.31
N ASP A 845 -1.05 -0.96 34.49
CA ASP A 845 -0.77 0.08 33.57
C ASP A 845 -0.01 -0.47 32.33
N ASN A 846 -0.52 -0.17 31.14
CA ASN A 846 0.03 -0.55 29.85
C ASN A 846 0.05 0.63 28.86
N GLU A 847 -0.23 1.83 29.35
CA GLU A 847 -0.29 3.02 28.52
C GLU A 847 1.05 3.76 28.62
N ALA A 848 1.47 4.32 27.50
CA ALA A 848 2.67 5.15 27.45
C ALA A 848 2.34 6.61 27.81
N PRO A 849 3.35 7.43 28.18
CA PRO A 849 3.14 8.83 28.48
C PRO A 849 2.48 9.58 27.32
N GLN A 850 1.57 10.50 27.65
CA GLN A 850 0.94 11.40 26.71
C GLN A 850 1.88 12.55 26.37
N VAL A 851 1.98 12.89 25.10
CA VAL A 851 2.80 13.99 24.58
C VAL A 851 1.90 15.02 23.94
N MET A 852 2.05 16.29 24.36
CA MET A 852 1.49 17.45 23.67
C MET A 852 2.66 18.33 23.19
N HIS A 853 2.72 18.56 21.89
CA HIS A 853 3.81 19.31 21.28
C HIS A 853 3.31 20.16 20.12
N GLU A 854 3.70 21.42 20.10
CA GLU A 854 3.49 22.30 18.94
C GLU A 854 4.60 22.08 17.93
N HIS A 855 4.23 21.62 16.71
CA HIS A 855 5.20 21.27 15.69
C HIS A 855 6.02 22.46 15.23
N VAL A 856 7.34 22.36 15.34
CA VAL A 856 8.24 23.32 14.73
C VAL A 856 8.44 22.91 13.28
N THR A 857 7.90 23.70 12.36
CA THR A 857 7.90 23.40 10.91
C THR A 857 8.88 24.23 10.10
N ARG A 858 9.52 25.27 10.71
CA ARG A 858 10.50 26.14 10.05
C ARG A 858 11.66 26.47 10.97
N ALA A 859 12.88 26.57 10.41
CA ALA A 859 14.07 26.97 11.13
C ALA A 859 15.08 27.65 10.16
N LYS A 860 16.16 28.23 10.71
CA LYS A 860 17.27 28.76 9.91
C LYS A 860 18.50 27.85 10.00
N PRO A 861 19.19 27.59 8.89
CA PRO A 861 20.46 26.87 8.92
C PRO A 861 21.47 27.48 9.87
N GLY A 862 22.22 26.62 10.56
CA GLY A 862 23.29 27.07 11.48
C GLY A 862 22.80 27.73 12.79
N VAL A 863 21.49 27.89 13.00
CA VAL A 863 20.92 28.49 14.21
C VAL A 863 20.41 27.39 15.14
N PRO A 864 20.75 27.43 16.45
CA PRO A 864 20.24 26.46 17.41
C PRO A 864 18.71 26.42 17.42
N LEU A 865 18.15 25.20 17.43
CA LEU A 865 16.70 24.95 17.41
C LEU A 865 16.24 24.43 18.76
N THR A 866 15.30 25.12 19.39
CA THR A 866 14.67 24.70 20.65
C THR A 866 13.41 23.89 20.35
N ILE A 867 13.31 22.70 20.94
CA ILE A 867 12.13 21.84 20.92
C ILE A 867 11.61 21.68 22.35
N THR A 868 10.33 21.93 22.58
CA THR A 868 9.65 21.77 23.87
C THR A 868 8.45 20.86 23.73
N ALA A 869 8.17 20.06 24.73
CA ALA A 869 7.00 19.18 24.79
C ALA A 869 6.43 19.10 26.19
N GLN A 870 5.12 19.04 26.33
CA GLN A 870 4.43 18.67 27.56
C GLN A 870 4.27 17.16 27.59
N VAL A 871 4.80 16.49 28.62
CA VAL A 871 4.73 15.05 28.77
C VAL A 871 4.21 14.72 30.16
N SER A 872 3.18 13.88 30.21
CA SER A 872 2.55 13.47 31.46
C SER A 872 2.21 11.99 31.46
N ASP A 873 2.30 11.39 32.63
CA ASP A 873 1.94 10.00 32.86
C ASP A 873 1.55 9.76 34.32
N ALA A 874 0.58 8.87 34.59
CA ALA A 874 0.12 8.53 35.95
C ALA A 874 1.17 7.77 36.76
N ALA A 875 2.00 6.95 36.11
CA ALA A 875 3.12 6.23 36.72
C ALA A 875 4.38 7.12 36.85
N GLY A 876 4.33 8.31 36.26
CA GLY A 876 5.44 9.24 36.14
C GLY A 876 6.36 8.98 34.96
N VAL A 877 6.89 10.04 34.41
CA VAL A 877 7.78 10.00 33.23
C VAL A 877 9.20 9.63 33.67
N LYS A 878 9.75 8.55 33.08
CA LYS A 878 11.10 8.05 33.33
C LYS A 878 12.15 8.84 32.54
N TRP A 879 11.89 9.06 31.25
CA TRP A 879 12.72 9.86 30.36
C TRP A 879 11.95 10.36 29.12
N VAL A 880 12.42 11.46 28.55
CA VAL A 880 11.96 12.02 27.28
C VAL A 880 13.20 12.28 26.42
N ARG A 881 13.16 11.86 25.12
CA ARG A 881 14.28 11.97 24.20
C ARG A 881 13.84 12.56 22.87
N LEU A 882 14.63 13.47 22.36
CA LEU A 882 14.53 13.97 21.00
C LEU A 882 15.40 13.11 20.08
N ARG A 883 14.82 12.59 19.02
CA ARG A 883 15.53 11.93 17.92
C ARG A 883 15.48 12.85 16.72
N TYR A 884 16.62 13.14 16.09
CA TYR A 884 16.68 14.09 14.99
C TYR A 884 17.79 13.77 14.01
N ARG A 885 17.63 14.24 12.77
CA ARG A 885 18.65 14.19 11.70
C ARG A 885 18.30 15.16 10.57
N SER A 886 19.20 15.32 9.61
CA SER A 886 18.89 15.91 8.29
C SER A 886 17.91 15.02 7.51
N VAL A 887 17.12 15.60 6.60
CA VAL A 887 16.21 14.84 5.73
C VAL A 887 17.02 14.14 4.63
N THR A 888 17.86 13.20 5.06
CA THR A 888 18.61 12.26 4.23
C THR A 888 18.62 10.89 4.89
N GLN A 889 18.33 9.83 4.12
CA GLN A 889 18.33 8.47 4.66
C GLN A 889 19.76 7.88 4.81
N PHE A 890 20.78 8.64 4.43
CA PHE A 890 22.19 8.25 4.63
C PHE A 890 22.72 8.53 6.04
N GLU A 891 21.98 9.28 6.85
CA GLU A 891 22.35 9.62 8.23
C GLU A 891 21.48 8.83 9.22
N ASP A 892 22.09 8.40 10.32
CA ASP A 892 21.38 7.85 11.47
C ASP A 892 20.80 8.97 12.32
N TYR A 893 19.75 8.67 13.10
CA TYR A 893 19.20 9.59 14.07
C TYR A 893 20.17 9.83 15.22
N LYS A 894 20.40 11.09 15.53
CA LYS A 894 21.02 11.53 16.78
C LYS A 894 20.00 11.53 17.90
N THR A 895 20.47 11.33 19.12
CA THR A 895 19.63 11.31 20.33
C THR A 895 20.06 12.45 21.26
N LEU A 896 19.08 13.16 21.81
CA LEU A 896 19.30 14.19 22.81
C LEU A 896 18.26 14.03 23.93
N ASP A 897 18.71 13.85 25.18
CA ASP A 897 17.80 13.82 26.31
C ASP A 897 17.16 15.20 26.51
N MET A 898 15.84 15.23 26.66
CA MET A 898 15.10 16.44 26.95
C MET A 898 15.06 16.68 28.46
N ALA A 899 15.58 17.82 28.88
CA ALA A 899 15.61 18.19 30.29
C ALA A 899 14.25 18.73 30.76
N LYS A 900 13.78 18.27 31.93
CA LYS A 900 12.60 18.82 32.58
C LYS A 900 12.85 20.27 32.96
N THR A 901 11.94 21.18 32.61
CA THR A 901 12.00 22.61 32.96
C THR A 901 11.36 22.87 34.34
N ASN A 902 11.28 24.15 34.74
CA ASN A 902 10.58 24.54 35.97
C ASN A 902 9.04 24.52 35.81
N ALA A 903 8.52 24.45 34.57
CA ALA A 903 7.10 24.31 34.29
C ALA A 903 6.69 22.86 34.51
N ASP A 904 5.50 22.61 35.05
CA ASP A 904 5.03 21.28 35.32
C ASP A 904 4.80 20.49 34.01
N GLY A 905 5.41 19.31 33.92
CA GLY A 905 5.31 18.44 32.76
C GLY A 905 6.05 18.91 31.52
N GLU A 906 6.73 20.06 31.52
CA GLU A 906 7.45 20.56 30.35
C GLU A 906 8.88 20.00 30.27
N TYR A 907 9.25 19.54 29.07
CA TYR A 907 10.58 19.07 28.72
C TYR A 907 11.13 19.86 27.53
N LYS A 908 12.44 20.11 27.54
CA LYS A 908 13.12 20.95 26.54
C LYS A 908 14.43 20.34 26.10
N ALA A 909 14.70 20.39 24.79
CA ALA A 909 16.02 20.16 24.20
C ALA A 909 16.41 21.31 23.28
N VAL A 910 17.72 21.53 23.11
CA VAL A 910 18.26 22.50 22.15
C VAL A 910 19.21 21.78 21.21
N VAL A 911 18.78 21.65 19.95
CA VAL A 911 19.62 21.10 18.88
C VAL A 911 20.67 22.15 18.49
N SER A 912 21.94 21.74 18.41
CA SER A 912 23.04 22.63 18.02
C SER A 912 22.84 23.15 16.60
N GLY A 913 23.16 24.42 16.34
CA GLY A 913 23.17 24.96 14.98
C GLY A 913 24.11 24.21 14.03
N GLN A 914 25.15 23.57 14.53
CA GLN A 914 26.07 22.73 13.74
C GLN A 914 25.40 21.47 13.18
N ASP A 915 24.32 21.02 13.80
CA ASP A 915 23.53 19.84 13.34
C ASP A 915 22.43 20.23 12.34
N ILE A 916 22.26 21.51 12.05
CA ILE A 916 21.24 22.03 11.12
C ILE A 916 21.94 22.53 9.85
N ASP A 917 22.26 21.55 8.97
CA ASP A 917 22.98 21.79 7.72
C ASP A 917 22.05 22.40 6.65
N ALA A 918 22.49 23.50 6.01
CA ALA A 918 21.77 24.14 4.92
C ALA A 918 21.52 23.23 3.70
N LYS A 919 22.28 22.16 3.56
CA LYS A 919 22.13 21.21 2.44
C LYS A 919 20.82 20.41 2.46
N TRP A 920 20.23 20.22 3.65
CA TRP A 920 19.04 19.39 3.84
C TRP A 920 17.99 20.16 4.66
N ASP A 921 16.72 19.78 4.52
CA ASP A 921 15.76 20.09 5.57
C ASP A 921 16.04 19.22 6.79
N PHE A 922 15.41 19.50 7.90
CA PHE A 922 15.65 18.85 9.19
C PHE A 922 14.42 18.01 9.57
N MET A 923 14.59 16.94 10.32
CA MET A 923 13.47 16.16 10.83
C MET A 923 13.73 15.67 12.26
N TYR A 924 12.65 15.51 13.02
CA TYR A 924 12.71 15.02 14.39
C TYR A 924 11.45 14.25 14.80
N LEU A 925 11.59 13.50 15.89
CA LEU A 925 10.53 12.83 16.62
C LEU A 925 10.86 12.82 18.10
N ILE A 926 9.90 12.53 18.98
CA ILE A 926 10.07 12.50 20.42
C ILE A 926 9.77 11.08 20.94
N GLU A 927 10.70 10.49 21.67
CA GLU A 927 10.53 9.22 22.36
C GLU A 927 10.23 9.48 23.84
N VAL A 928 9.27 8.78 24.40
CA VAL A 928 8.87 8.90 25.82
C VAL A 928 8.80 7.53 26.49
N MET A 929 9.05 7.50 27.79
CA MET A 929 9.02 6.29 28.60
C MET A 929 8.49 6.62 30.00
N ASP A 930 7.60 5.76 30.54
CA ASP A 930 7.15 5.80 31.94
C ASP A 930 8.01 4.95 32.86
N ASN A 931 7.71 4.99 34.16
CA ASN A 931 8.40 4.18 35.18
C ASN A 931 8.01 2.68 35.16
N ASN A 932 6.97 2.30 34.43
CA ASN A 932 6.51 0.92 34.23
C ASN A 932 7.07 0.26 32.98
N GLY A 933 7.90 0.97 32.18
CA GLY A 933 8.48 0.49 30.95
C GLY A 933 7.51 0.51 29.76
N ASN A 934 6.49 1.39 29.79
CA ASN A 934 5.65 1.67 28.64
C ASN A 934 6.25 2.88 27.90
N GLY A 935 6.57 2.67 26.63
CA GLY A 935 7.15 3.72 25.78
C GLY A 935 6.35 3.95 24.52
N ALA A 936 6.48 5.15 23.95
CA ALA A 936 5.91 5.54 22.69
C ALA A 936 6.81 6.51 21.92
N ILE A 937 6.58 6.59 20.61
CA ILE A 937 7.15 7.58 19.71
C ILE A 937 6.05 8.58 19.33
N TYR A 938 6.35 9.85 19.41
CA TYR A 938 5.49 10.95 18.97
C TYR A 938 6.11 11.65 17.74
N PRO A 939 5.33 11.93 16.67
CA PRO A 939 3.92 11.61 16.49
C PRO A 939 3.64 10.12 16.35
N ASP A 940 2.40 9.69 16.65
CA ASP A 940 2.00 8.28 16.60
C ASP A 940 1.81 7.81 15.15
N MET A 941 2.56 6.81 14.73
CA MET A 941 2.49 6.25 13.38
C MET A 941 1.13 5.63 13.00
N GLU A 942 0.28 5.31 13.97
CA GLU A 942 -1.07 4.76 13.69
C GLU A 942 -2.02 5.85 13.18
N THR A 943 -1.81 7.09 13.60
CA THR A 943 -2.70 8.23 13.31
C THR A 943 -2.05 9.32 12.47
N GLU A 944 -0.73 9.51 12.57
CA GLU A 944 0.00 10.61 11.94
C GLU A 944 1.29 10.13 11.27
N THR A 945 1.92 11.00 10.49
CA THR A 945 3.31 10.80 10.03
C THR A 945 4.25 10.81 11.24
N PRO A 946 5.02 9.74 11.52
CA PRO A 946 5.72 9.56 12.80
C PRO A 946 7.01 10.37 12.92
N TYR A 947 7.06 11.52 12.26
CA TYR A 947 8.15 12.50 12.34
C TYR A 947 7.65 13.86 11.88
N ILE A 948 8.34 14.89 12.32
CA ILE A 948 8.07 16.27 11.97
C ILE A 948 9.19 16.78 11.06
N VAL A 949 8.83 17.28 9.87
CA VAL A 949 9.78 17.88 8.93
C VAL A 949 9.84 19.39 9.18
N VAL A 950 11.04 19.91 9.36
CA VAL A 950 11.34 21.32 9.54
C VAL A 950 11.97 21.85 8.26
N LYS A 951 11.24 22.68 7.52
CA LYS A 951 11.75 23.33 6.31
C LYS A 951 12.73 24.44 6.70
N LEU A 952 13.91 24.46 6.10
CA LEU A 952 14.91 25.48 6.41
C LEU A 952 14.76 26.73 5.52
N ASP A 953 14.77 27.90 6.15
CA ASP A 953 14.78 29.21 5.49
C ASP A 953 16.22 29.54 5.06
N ARG A 954 16.58 29.14 3.82
CA ARG A 954 17.92 29.29 3.22
C ARG A 954 18.14 30.67 2.61
#